data_18b9564604ca57a0c9632e475da9da94
#
_entry.id   18b9564604ca57a0c9632e475da9da94
#
_cell.length_a   1.000
_cell.length_b   1.000
_cell.length_c   1.000
_cell.angle_alpha   90.00
_cell.angle_beta   90.00
_cell.angle_gamma   90.00
#
_symmetry.space_group_name_H-M   'P 1'
#
loop_
_entity.id
_entity.type
_entity.pdbx_description
1 polymer ?
#
loop_
_entity_poly.entity_id
_entity_poly.type
_entity_poly.pdbx_seq_one_letter_code
_entity_poly.pdbx_strand_id
1 'polypeptide(L)'
;MPTSHIRDSALDRLAPTVRKDFEQLTGSQHRDLIAAHDTVEKTPAQFKRRLALKALQQPWDGLTVLEHQGLLLAKMAEGGSVNLPALLDLLEAGMDRTSTFYKPVHLPISSARRDLLAFMVESLEQASLHREKALRNLTEAERHFLFLHAASMAKHYLPQVSSLSEPTGARIKADLRFTELLEEQVDYASLIAAAQVLARLANERWLHQVAAAWTTPLHVSSPPHGVTGDVLFVQETSYGLIIIGGPGPNTYELGKGIGLIIDVGGNDLYRGMIASSTDEDQGNAVVIDLSGDDTYDGAPLGLATGRLGVGLLIDHDGDDVYQLDMGSGGAGFGGLGILFDAKGNDVYMGNRLTQGAAIGGLGLLLDAEGNDRYTSHGFAIGFGGPLGVGAVIDITGDDHYQCGGFYPSAYNAQDAPTGKPGDPLYQYDCFGLGTGAGQRILTKNVEWQPYNLAGGWGFLLDIQGQDHYDSANFSQGHGYFFGIGMKLDLAGDDEHRAARYGHGASAHFGVGLFIDHHGDDRYGSSGPFYNGGVAWDSSVSVMIDAGTGHDTYAFDRSTGLGRADYTSWGLFIDEGGADQYQAKSGLGNSSEKSVAAFFDLEGTDSYTLSDPSISAETRPGDGKLFFYPEGSVFVDR
;
A
#
# COMPACT_ATOMS: atom_id res chain seq x y z
N MET A 1 10.88 27.04 -4.18
CA MET A 1 10.63 25.63 -3.89
C MET A 1 11.44 25.22 -2.67
N PRO A 2 10.85 24.95 -1.56
CA PRO A 2 11.59 24.54 -0.36
C PRO A 2 11.64 23.00 -0.27
N THR A 3 12.51 22.37 -1.04
CA THR A 3 12.82 20.92 -0.94
C THR A 3 13.70 20.58 0.28
N SER A 4 13.87 21.47 1.23
CA SER A 4 14.75 21.25 2.39
C SER A 4 14.06 20.72 3.65
N HIS A 5 12.73 20.73 3.71
CA HIS A 5 11.97 20.39 4.92
C HIS A 5 11.52 18.91 5.04
N ILE A 6 11.44 18.17 3.93
CA ILE A 6 11.02 16.75 3.92
C ILE A 6 12.05 15.79 4.54
N ARG A 7 13.15 16.28 5.10
CA ARG A 7 14.28 15.46 5.55
C ARG A 7 14.27 15.03 7.00
N ASP A 8 13.47 15.66 7.82
CA ASP A 8 13.48 15.42 9.26
C ASP A 8 12.25 14.60 9.67
N SER A 9 12.48 13.35 10.11
CA SER A 9 11.44 12.49 10.67
C SER A 9 10.67 13.21 11.77
N ALA A 10 9.34 13.24 11.67
CA ALA A 10 8.46 13.79 12.70
C ALA A 10 8.67 13.05 14.03
N LEU A 11 8.76 11.72 14.00
CA LEU A 11 9.03 10.93 15.19
C LEU A 11 10.40 11.21 15.80
N ASP A 12 11.47 11.39 15.02
CA ASP A 12 12.78 11.77 15.54
C ASP A 12 12.77 13.14 16.19
N ARG A 13 12.04 14.08 15.63
CA ARG A 13 11.94 15.46 16.12
C ARG A 13 11.08 15.55 17.38
N LEU A 14 9.93 14.87 17.39
CA LEU A 14 8.94 14.92 18.46
C LEU A 14 9.25 13.93 19.60
N ALA A 15 9.80 12.74 19.28
CA ALA A 15 10.05 11.69 20.26
C ALA A 15 10.87 12.12 21.50
N PRO A 16 11.94 12.93 21.41
CA PRO A 16 12.69 13.31 22.61
C PRO A 16 11.85 13.98 23.69
N THR A 17 10.86 14.77 23.31
CA THR A 17 9.96 15.47 24.22
C THR A 17 8.73 14.65 24.52
N VAL A 18 8.00 14.25 23.50
CA VAL A 18 6.72 13.52 23.63
C VAL A 18 6.92 12.14 24.25
N ARG A 19 7.92 11.36 23.82
CA ARG A 19 8.22 10.05 24.42
C ARG A 19 8.53 10.15 25.90
N LYS A 20 9.38 11.10 26.27
CA LYS A 20 9.76 11.30 27.67
C LYS A 20 8.54 11.66 28.51
N ASP A 21 7.73 12.59 28.03
CA ASP A 21 6.53 13.03 28.74
C ASP A 21 5.50 11.89 28.81
N PHE A 22 5.26 11.18 27.70
CA PHE A 22 4.37 10.02 27.66
C PHE A 22 4.79 8.92 28.65
N GLU A 23 6.05 8.50 28.62
CA GLU A 23 6.57 7.47 29.52
C GLU A 23 6.57 7.93 30.99
N GLN A 24 6.83 9.20 31.25
CA GLN A 24 6.81 9.77 32.60
C GLN A 24 5.38 9.92 33.14
N LEU A 25 4.46 10.41 32.31
CA LEU A 25 3.09 10.70 32.69
C LEU A 25 2.25 9.41 32.81
N THR A 26 2.49 8.40 31.97
CA THR A 26 1.80 7.11 32.02
C THR A 26 2.45 6.09 32.96
N GLY A 27 3.71 6.27 33.33
CA GLY A 27 4.39 5.62 34.44
C GLY A 27 4.44 4.09 34.41
N SER A 28 3.92 3.44 35.47
CA SER A 28 3.93 1.97 35.60
C SER A 28 3.05 1.27 34.58
N GLN A 29 1.96 1.89 34.17
CA GLN A 29 1.01 1.29 33.21
C GLN A 29 1.63 1.12 31.83
N HIS A 30 2.45 2.07 31.37
CA HIS A 30 3.22 1.91 30.15
C HIS A 30 4.16 0.71 30.22
N ARG A 31 4.89 0.54 31.33
CA ARG A 31 5.79 -0.61 31.53
C ARG A 31 5.04 -1.94 31.58
N ASP A 32 3.90 -1.97 32.25
CA ASP A 32 3.06 -3.16 32.35
C ASP A 32 2.47 -3.56 31.01
N LEU A 33 2.10 -2.58 30.18
CA LEU A 33 1.63 -2.79 28.80
C LEU A 33 2.74 -3.37 27.91
N ILE A 34 3.92 -2.79 27.92
CA ILE A 34 5.05 -3.29 27.13
C ILE A 34 5.41 -4.72 27.55
N ALA A 35 5.40 -5.03 28.85
CA ALA A 35 5.61 -6.39 29.35
C ALA A 35 4.51 -7.37 28.89
N ALA A 36 3.27 -6.90 28.74
CA ALA A 36 2.19 -7.71 28.15
C ALA A 36 2.39 -7.94 26.65
N HIS A 37 2.86 -6.94 25.92
CA HIS A 37 3.19 -7.04 24.49
C HIS A 37 4.38 -7.97 24.21
N ASP A 38 5.30 -8.19 25.13
CA ASP A 38 6.36 -9.20 25.00
C ASP A 38 5.83 -10.62 24.79
N THR A 39 4.56 -10.86 25.13
CA THR A 39 3.90 -12.15 24.89
C THR A 39 3.25 -12.29 23.50
N VAL A 40 3.20 -11.23 22.72
CA VAL A 40 2.57 -11.18 21.37
C VAL A 40 3.14 -12.22 20.42
N GLU A 41 4.43 -12.56 20.54
CA GLU A 41 5.05 -13.63 19.75
C GLU A 41 4.37 -14.99 19.93
N LYS A 42 3.77 -15.25 21.09
CA LYS A 42 3.12 -16.52 21.45
C LYS A 42 1.70 -16.65 20.88
N THR A 43 1.10 -15.55 20.40
CA THR A 43 -0.23 -15.58 19.81
C THR A 43 -0.21 -16.39 18.52
N PRO A 44 -1.11 -17.36 18.31
CA PRO A 44 -1.08 -18.22 17.13
C PRO A 44 -1.37 -17.42 15.84
N ALA A 45 -0.33 -17.18 15.05
CA ALA A 45 -0.40 -16.68 13.67
C ALA A 45 0.90 -17.05 12.96
N GLN A 46 0.80 -17.47 11.69
CA GLN A 46 1.96 -17.80 10.87
C GLN A 46 2.53 -16.55 10.19
N PHE A 47 3.83 -16.54 9.95
CA PHE A 47 4.53 -15.53 9.14
C PHE A 47 4.46 -14.09 9.66
N LYS A 48 4.59 -13.91 10.99
CA LYS A 48 4.64 -12.57 11.60
C LYS A 48 5.90 -11.81 11.15
N ARG A 49 5.71 -10.58 10.69
CA ARG A 49 6.79 -9.68 10.31
C ARG A 49 7.61 -9.24 11.52
N ARG A 50 8.93 -9.22 11.40
CA ARG A 50 9.84 -8.74 12.47
C ARG A 50 9.58 -7.29 12.81
N LEU A 51 9.29 -6.47 11.79
CA LEU A 51 9.01 -5.05 11.98
C LEU A 51 7.68 -4.84 12.73
N ALA A 52 6.63 -5.63 12.44
CA ALA A 52 5.38 -5.60 13.20
C ALA A 52 5.62 -5.99 14.66
N LEU A 53 6.35 -7.08 14.91
CA LEU A 53 6.69 -7.50 16.26
C LEU A 53 7.52 -6.44 17.00
N LYS A 54 8.49 -5.82 16.32
CA LYS A 54 9.28 -4.73 16.89
C LYS A 54 8.40 -3.55 17.29
N ALA A 55 7.49 -3.11 16.43
CA ALA A 55 6.60 -1.99 16.74
C ALA A 55 5.60 -2.33 17.87
N LEU A 56 5.12 -3.57 17.95
CA LEU A 56 4.27 -4.01 19.06
C LEU A 56 5.01 -4.08 20.40
N GLN A 57 6.27 -4.52 20.41
CA GLN A 57 7.09 -4.67 21.61
C GLN A 57 7.81 -3.36 22.02
N GLN A 58 8.19 -2.56 21.05
CA GLN A 58 8.92 -1.30 21.20
C GLN A 58 8.30 -0.22 20.28
N PRO A 59 7.12 0.33 20.65
CA PRO A 59 6.35 1.19 19.74
C PRO A 59 7.16 2.34 19.13
N TRP A 60 7.83 3.15 19.95
CA TRP A 60 8.63 4.27 19.48
C TRP A 60 9.69 3.87 18.46
N ASP A 61 10.49 2.86 18.79
CA ASP A 61 11.60 2.43 17.93
C ASP A 61 11.10 1.74 16.64
N GLY A 62 9.97 1.04 16.72
CA GLY A 62 9.34 0.40 15.55
C GLY A 62 8.71 1.40 14.60
N LEU A 63 7.95 2.36 15.13
CA LEU A 63 7.29 3.41 14.35
C LEU A 63 8.31 4.35 13.68
N THR A 64 9.38 4.74 14.40
CA THR A 64 10.48 5.53 13.81
C THR A 64 11.13 4.82 12.63
N VAL A 65 11.35 3.50 12.72
CA VAL A 65 11.89 2.73 11.57
C VAL A 65 10.93 2.74 10.39
N LEU A 66 9.62 2.64 10.63
CA LEU A 66 8.60 2.70 9.57
C LEU A 66 8.62 4.06 8.87
N GLU A 67 8.57 5.15 9.62
CA GLU A 67 8.64 6.50 9.06
C GLU A 67 9.93 6.71 8.25
N HIS A 68 11.09 6.32 8.79
CA HIS A 68 12.35 6.42 8.06
C HIS A 68 12.34 5.67 6.72
N GLN A 69 11.71 4.48 6.68
CA GLN A 69 11.58 3.75 5.42
C GLN A 69 10.72 4.51 4.41
N GLY A 70 9.60 5.11 4.84
CA GLY A 70 8.75 5.94 4.01
C GLY A 70 9.47 7.18 3.47
N LEU A 71 10.18 7.91 4.34
CA LEU A 71 10.95 9.09 3.93
C LEU A 71 12.12 8.74 2.98
N LEU A 72 12.71 7.55 3.11
CA LEU A 72 13.69 7.07 2.16
C LEU A 72 13.08 6.76 0.80
N LEU A 73 11.87 6.17 0.76
CA LEU A 73 11.10 5.95 -0.47
C LEU A 73 10.79 7.28 -1.15
N ALA A 74 10.27 8.27 -0.41
CA ALA A 74 10.02 9.62 -0.91
C ALA A 74 11.26 10.23 -1.56
N LYS A 75 12.39 10.20 -0.85
CA LYS A 75 13.66 10.72 -1.36
C LYS A 75 14.13 10.04 -2.66
N MET A 76 13.83 8.76 -2.84
CA MET A 76 14.17 8.03 -4.07
C MET A 76 13.21 8.35 -5.21
N ALA A 77 11.97 8.71 -4.90
CA ALA A 77 10.96 9.11 -5.87
C ALA A 77 11.17 10.54 -6.38
N GLU A 78 11.49 11.51 -5.51
CA GLU A 78 11.61 12.95 -5.82
C GLU A 78 12.74 13.36 -6.80
N GLY A 79 13.62 12.49 -7.21
CA GLY A 79 14.88 12.86 -7.88
C GLY A 79 14.79 13.35 -9.34
N GLY A 80 13.60 13.70 -9.88
CA GLY A 80 13.40 14.18 -11.26
C GLY A 80 13.61 13.11 -12.35
N SER A 81 14.09 11.93 -11.99
CA SER A 81 13.97 10.66 -12.70
C SER A 81 13.89 9.56 -11.65
N VAL A 82 12.75 8.91 -11.55
CA VAL A 82 12.51 7.85 -10.57
C VAL A 82 13.54 6.73 -10.70
N ASN A 83 14.24 6.43 -9.60
CA ASN A 83 15.17 5.31 -9.57
C ASN A 83 14.43 4.02 -9.15
N LEU A 84 13.61 3.49 -10.06
CA LEU A 84 12.79 2.30 -9.80
C LEU A 84 13.59 1.10 -9.23
N PRO A 85 14.82 0.75 -9.72
CA PRO A 85 15.63 -0.28 -9.09
C PRO A 85 15.95 -0.04 -7.60
N ALA A 86 16.25 1.19 -7.22
CA ALA A 86 16.54 1.52 -5.81
C ALA A 86 15.29 1.53 -4.94
N LEU A 87 14.14 1.95 -5.48
CA LEU A 87 12.84 1.83 -4.82
C LEU A 87 12.51 0.36 -4.49
N LEU A 88 12.75 -0.55 -5.42
CA LEU A 88 12.53 -1.98 -5.21
C LEU A 88 13.41 -2.56 -4.09
N ASP A 89 14.66 -2.11 -3.95
CA ASP A 89 15.54 -2.51 -2.84
C ASP A 89 14.98 -2.07 -1.47
N LEU A 90 14.42 -0.85 -1.39
CA LEU A 90 13.82 -0.36 -0.14
C LEU A 90 12.53 -1.11 0.21
N LEU A 91 11.69 -1.41 -0.77
CA LEU A 91 10.47 -2.20 -0.56
C LEU A 91 10.77 -3.65 -0.18
N GLU A 92 11.91 -4.22 -0.63
CA GLU A 92 12.39 -5.54 -0.20
C GLU A 92 12.60 -5.60 1.33
N ALA A 93 13.08 -4.53 1.93
CA ALA A 93 13.26 -4.47 3.39
C ALA A 93 11.93 -4.68 4.13
N GLY A 94 10.80 -4.24 3.57
CA GLY A 94 9.47 -4.51 4.09
C GLY A 94 9.06 -5.99 4.04
N MET A 95 9.78 -6.82 3.29
CA MET A 95 9.59 -8.27 3.26
C MET A 95 10.40 -9.02 4.34
N ASP A 96 10.99 -8.34 5.31
CA ASP A 96 11.91 -8.89 6.34
C ASP A 96 13.14 -9.58 5.75
N ARG A 97 13.59 -9.17 4.57
CA ARG A 97 14.71 -9.76 3.84
C ARG A 97 15.88 -8.78 3.78
N THR A 98 17.08 -9.30 3.56
CA THR A 98 18.27 -8.47 3.38
C THR A 98 18.36 -8.03 1.93
N SER A 99 18.38 -6.72 1.71
CA SER A 99 18.54 -6.10 0.40
C SER A 99 19.76 -6.66 -0.36
N THR A 100 19.54 -7.04 -1.59
CA THR A 100 20.61 -7.33 -2.55
C THR A 100 20.93 -6.03 -3.28
N PHE A 101 21.97 -5.33 -2.86
CA PHE A 101 22.35 -4.05 -3.46
C PHE A 101 22.35 -4.12 -4.99
N TYR A 102 21.51 -3.29 -5.61
CA TYR A 102 21.51 -3.08 -7.05
C TYR A 102 22.90 -2.62 -7.52
N LYS A 103 23.44 -3.32 -8.51
CA LYS A 103 24.66 -2.89 -9.20
C LYS A 103 24.27 -2.17 -10.47
N PRO A 104 24.61 -0.87 -10.62
CA PRO A 104 24.34 -0.15 -11.86
C PRO A 104 24.89 -0.91 -13.05
N VAL A 105 24.06 -1.17 -14.05
CA VAL A 105 24.47 -1.81 -15.30
C VAL A 105 24.64 -0.73 -16.35
N HIS A 106 25.69 -0.85 -17.15
CA HIS A 106 25.95 0.08 -18.23
C HIS A 106 24.89 -0.06 -19.33
N LEU A 107 24.20 1.03 -19.65
CA LEU A 107 23.32 1.12 -20.80
C LEU A 107 24.15 1.08 -22.10
N PRO A 108 23.61 0.55 -23.21
CA PRO A 108 24.29 0.59 -24.51
C PRO A 108 24.53 2.04 -24.93
N ILE A 109 25.75 2.33 -25.38
CA ILE A 109 26.13 3.65 -25.89
C ILE A 109 25.72 3.80 -27.36
N SER A 110 25.44 2.69 -28.03
CA SER A 110 25.13 2.63 -29.47
C SER A 110 23.63 2.82 -29.71
N SER A 111 23.29 3.67 -30.68
CA SER A 111 21.93 3.83 -31.22
C SER A 111 21.62 2.90 -32.41
N ALA A 112 22.50 1.95 -32.72
CA ALA A 112 22.24 1.00 -33.78
C ALA A 112 21.13 0.01 -33.36
N ARG A 113 20.13 -0.19 -34.24
CA ARG A 113 18.99 -1.11 -33.98
C ARG A 113 19.43 -2.47 -33.46
N ARG A 114 20.50 -3.04 -33.99
CA ARG A 114 21.04 -4.33 -33.56
C ARG A 114 21.46 -4.32 -32.08
N ASP A 115 22.10 -3.25 -31.62
CA ASP A 115 22.62 -3.16 -30.27
C ASP A 115 21.49 -2.85 -29.26
N LEU A 116 20.52 -2.02 -29.68
CA LEU A 116 19.30 -1.77 -28.92
C LEU A 116 18.47 -3.06 -28.73
N LEU A 117 18.28 -3.83 -29.79
CA LEU A 117 17.60 -5.12 -29.75
C LEU A 117 18.34 -6.16 -28.90
N ALA A 118 19.69 -6.20 -29.02
CA ALA A 118 20.49 -7.08 -28.18
C ALA A 118 20.32 -6.78 -26.69
N PHE A 119 20.20 -5.50 -26.32
CA PHE A 119 19.94 -5.09 -24.94
C PHE A 119 18.53 -5.51 -24.45
N MET A 120 17.50 -5.41 -25.30
CA MET A 120 16.14 -5.92 -24.99
C MET A 120 16.18 -7.41 -24.71
N VAL A 121 16.77 -8.20 -25.62
CA VAL A 121 16.87 -9.66 -25.48
C VAL A 121 17.68 -10.05 -24.25
N GLU A 122 18.83 -9.41 -24.02
CA GLU A 122 19.68 -9.66 -22.84
C GLU A 122 18.93 -9.34 -21.54
N SER A 123 18.13 -8.26 -21.50
CA SER A 123 17.35 -7.90 -20.32
C SER A 123 16.29 -8.95 -20.01
N LEU A 124 15.55 -9.44 -21.02
CA LEU A 124 14.58 -10.52 -20.86
C LEU A 124 15.25 -11.84 -20.43
N GLU A 125 16.39 -12.17 -21.02
CA GLU A 125 17.18 -13.37 -20.67
C GLU A 125 17.64 -13.33 -19.21
N GLN A 126 18.27 -12.25 -18.79
CA GLN A 126 18.77 -12.11 -17.42
C GLN A 126 17.65 -12.13 -16.40
N ALA A 127 16.52 -11.44 -16.66
CA ALA A 127 15.34 -11.49 -15.81
C ALA A 127 14.78 -12.91 -15.69
N SER A 128 14.74 -13.66 -16.79
CA SER A 128 14.30 -15.06 -16.79
C SER A 128 15.23 -15.96 -15.99
N LEU A 129 16.56 -15.77 -16.10
CA LEU A 129 17.54 -16.50 -15.30
C LEU A 129 17.41 -16.21 -13.80
N HIS A 130 17.16 -14.95 -13.44
CA HIS A 130 16.91 -14.59 -12.05
C HIS A 130 15.61 -15.20 -11.53
N ARG A 131 14.53 -15.19 -12.32
CA ARG A 131 13.27 -15.86 -11.99
C ARG A 131 13.45 -17.36 -11.79
N GLU A 132 14.13 -18.06 -12.70
CA GLU A 132 14.39 -19.51 -12.56
C GLU A 132 15.21 -19.82 -11.29
N LYS A 133 16.17 -18.94 -10.97
CA LYS A 133 16.92 -19.06 -9.72
C LYS A 133 15.98 -18.88 -8.51
N ALA A 134 15.03 -17.95 -8.57
CA ALA A 134 14.07 -17.71 -7.50
C ALA A 134 13.15 -18.92 -7.24
N LEU A 135 12.79 -19.65 -8.29
CA LEU A 135 11.83 -20.76 -8.23
C LEU A 135 12.48 -22.15 -8.20
N ARG A 136 13.79 -22.24 -8.13
CA ARG A 136 14.55 -23.51 -8.28
C ARG A 136 14.22 -24.57 -7.24
N ASN A 137 13.74 -24.18 -6.04
CA ASN A 137 13.41 -25.10 -4.96
C ASN A 137 11.99 -25.66 -5.08
N LEU A 138 11.15 -25.07 -5.94
CA LEU A 138 9.78 -25.53 -6.19
C LEU A 138 9.76 -26.62 -7.24
N THR A 139 9.01 -27.68 -6.99
CA THR A 139 8.65 -28.66 -8.00
C THR A 139 7.68 -28.06 -9.02
N GLU A 140 7.55 -28.67 -10.19
CA GLU A 140 6.58 -28.27 -11.21
C GLU A 140 5.13 -28.24 -10.66
N ALA A 141 4.74 -29.25 -9.90
CA ALA A 141 3.42 -29.32 -9.27
C ALA A 141 3.19 -28.18 -8.26
N GLU A 142 4.21 -27.77 -7.52
CA GLU A 142 4.12 -26.65 -6.58
C GLU A 142 4.07 -25.30 -7.30
N ARG A 143 4.85 -25.10 -8.38
CA ARG A 143 4.73 -23.92 -9.24
C ARG A 143 3.32 -23.81 -9.82
N HIS A 144 2.79 -24.89 -10.36
CA HIS A 144 1.43 -24.94 -10.89
C HIS A 144 0.38 -24.63 -9.82
N PHE A 145 0.51 -25.24 -8.62
CA PHE A 145 -0.38 -24.93 -7.50
C PHE A 145 -0.34 -23.45 -7.13
N LEU A 146 0.85 -22.88 -6.93
CA LEU A 146 1.01 -21.47 -6.57
C LEU A 146 0.41 -20.53 -7.61
N PHE A 147 0.67 -20.81 -8.90
CA PHE A 147 0.17 -20.00 -10.00
C PHE A 147 -1.37 -19.99 -10.07
N LEU A 148 -2.01 -21.14 -9.91
CA LEU A 148 -3.48 -21.25 -9.92
C LEU A 148 -4.11 -20.73 -8.62
N HIS A 149 -3.47 -20.99 -7.46
CA HIS A 149 -4.03 -20.57 -6.17
C HIS A 149 -3.98 -19.05 -5.96
N ALA A 150 -3.07 -18.35 -6.62
CA ALA A 150 -3.05 -16.89 -6.66
C ALA A 150 -4.41 -16.29 -7.04
N ALA A 151 -5.10 -16.85 -8.04
CA ALA A 151 -6.44 -16.43 -8.43
C ALA A 151 -7.49 -16.71 -7.33
N SER A 152 -7.34 -17.80 -6.58
CA SER A 152 -8.19 -18.09 -5.42
C SER A 152 -7.98 -17.09 -4.30
N MET A 153 -6.71 -16.75 -4.01
CA MET A 153 -6.36 -15.71 -3.04
C MET A 153 -6.97 -14.36 -3.45
N ALA A 154 -6.76 -13.94 -4.69
CA ALA A 154 -7.32 -12.69 -5.19
C ALA A 154 -8.85 -12.63 -5.04
N LYS A 155 -9.55 -13.72 -5.30
CA LYS A 155 -11.01 -13.79 -5.27
C LYS A 155 -11.60 -13.92 -3.87
N HIS A 156 -10.97 -14.68 -2.98
CA HIS A 156 -11.60 -15.15 -1.75
C HIS A 156 -10.91 -14.70 -0.46
N TYR A 157 -9.79 -13.99 -0.54
CA TYR A 157 -9.12 -13.49 0.64
C TYR A 157 -10.04 -12.57 1.45
N LEU A 158 -10.09 -12.81 2.75
CA LEU A 158 -10.81 -11.96 3.73
C LEU A 158 -9.98 -11.86 5.00
N PRO A 159 -9.80 -10.67 5.57
CA PRO A 159 -9.09 -10.50 6.84
C PRO A 159 -9.75 -11.22 8.01
N GLN A 160 -11.08 -11.37 7.96
CA GLN A 160 -11.86 -11.99 9.02
C GLN A 160 -12.71 -13.15 8.49
N VAL A 161 -12.47 -14.36 8.98
CA VAL A 161 -13.24 -15.56 8.60
C VAL A 161 -14.05 -16.03 9.80
N SER A 162 -15.37 -15.83 9.77
CA SER A 162 -16.28 -16.14 10.89
C SER A 162 -17.02 -17.47 10.77
N SER A 163 -17.13 -18.06 9.58
CA SER A 163 -17.80 -19.32 9.35
C SER A 163 -16.92 -20.30 8.57
N LEU A 164 -16.86 -21.56 9.05
CA LEU A 164 -16.12 -22.64 8.43
C LEU A 164 -17.08 -23.71 7.94
N SER A 165 -17.31 -23.75 6.62
CA SER A 165 -17.88 -24.90 5.91
C SER A 165 -16.75 -25.75 5.32
N GLU A 166 -17.03 -26.98 4.87
CA GLU A 166 -16.04 -27.85 4.21
C GLU A 166 -15.27 -27.16 3.07
N PRO A 167 -15.93 -26.46 2.10
CA PRO A 167 -15.22 -25.73 1.07
C PRO A 167 -14.34 -24.58 1.63
N THR A 168 -14.81 -23.89 2.67
CA THR A 168 -14.05 -22.82 3.34
C THR A 168 -12.83 -23.41 4.06
N GLY A 169 -12.99 -24.53 4.76
CA GLY A 169 -11.89 -25.21 5.45
C GLY A 169 -10.81 -25.70 4.48
N ALA A 170 -11.18 -26.28 3.36
CA ALA A 170 -10.24 -26.70 2.32
C ALA A 170 -9.47 -25.51 1.73
N ARG A 171 -10.15 -24.37 1.49
CA ARG A 171 -9.51 -23.14 1.03
C ARG A 171 -8.49 -22.62 2.05
N ILE A 172 -8.85 -22.50 3.33
CA ILE A 172 -7.95 -22.00 4.38
C ILE A 172 -6.67 -22.85 4.47
N LYS A 173 -6.78 -24.17 4.33
CA LYS A 173 -5.61 -25.05 4.27
C LYS A 173 -4.75 -24.80 3.03
N ALA A 174 -5.38 -24.54 1.90
CA ALA A 174 -4.67 -24.19 0.67
C ALA A 174 -4.04 -22.79 0.75
N ASP A 175 -4.70 -21.81 1.40
CA ASP A 175 -4.15 -20.49 1.67
C ASP A 175 -2.88 -20.59 2.54
N LEU A 176 -2.90 -21.40 3.60
CA LEU A 176 -1.70 -21.68 4.39
C LEU A 176 -0.61 -22.35 3.54
N ARG A 177 -0.94 -23.39 2.76
CA ARG A 177 0.05 -24.07 1.91
C ARG A 177 0.66 -23.12 0.86
N PHE A 178 -0.14 -22.22 0.30
CA PHE A 178 0.33 -21.17 -0.62
C PHE A 178 1.37 -20.29 0.06
N THR A 179 1.06 -19.77 1.25
CA THR A 179 1.98 -18.89 1.99
C THR A 179 3.23 -19.63 2.51
N GLU A 180 3.12 -20.88 2.94
CA GLU A 180 4.28 -21.72 3.31
C GLU A 180 5.24 -21.90 2.14
N LEU A 181 4.75 -22.26 0.96
CA LEU A 181 5.59 -22.44 -0.21
C LEU A 181 6.28 -21.14 -0.63
N LEU A 182 5.56 -20.01 -0.58
CA LEU A 182 6.15 -18.72 -0.90
C LEU A 182 7.26 -18.33 0.09
N GLU A 183 7.04 -18.52 1.39
CA GLU A 183 8.03 -18.14 2.40
C GLU A 183 9.25 -19.05 2.42
N GLU A 184 9.05 -20.36 2.25
CA GLU A 184 10.11 -21.34 2.44
C GLU A 184 10.90 -21.65 1.16
N GLN A 185 10.26 -21.54 -0.02
CA GLN A 185 10.81 -22.07 -1.27
C GLN A 185 11.14 -21.00 -2.31
N VAL A 186 10.56 -19.78 -2.21
CA VAL A 186 10.80 -18.71 -3.18
C VAL A 186 11.92 -17.78 -2.71
N ASP A 187 12.95 -17.62 -3.55
CA ASP A 187 14.03 -16.64 -3.33
C ASP A 187 13.61 -15.27 -3.89
N TYR A 188 12.95 -14.45 -3.05
CA TYR A 188 12.48 -13.12 -3.44
C TYR A 188 13.61 -12.16 -3.82
N ALA A 189 14.80 -12.27 -3.24
CA ALA A 189 15.94 -11.47 -3.65
C ALA A 189 16.27 -11.68 -5.14
N SER A 190 16.13 -12.91 -5.63
CA SER A 190 16.28 -13.19 -7.06
C SER A 190 15.11 -12.67 -7.90
N LEU A 191 13.85 -12.68 -7.40
CA LEU A 191 12.73 -12.04 -8.11
C LEU A 191 12.90 -10.52 -8.21
N ILE A 192 13.35 -9.87 -7.14
CA ILE A 192 13.66 -8.43 -7.15
C ILE A 192 14.78 -8.12 -8.12
N ALA A 193 15.83 -8.95 -8.15
CA ALA A 193 16.89 -8.80 -9.16
C ALA A 193 16.35 -8.92 -10.60
N ALA A 194 15.36 -9.79 -10.85
CA ALA A 194 14.68 -9.87 -12.15
C ALA A 194 13.95 -8.55 -12.48
N ALA A 195 13.19 -8.00 -11.53
CA ALA A 195 12.49 -6.72 -11.72
C ALA A 195 13.46 -5.56 -11.95
N GLN A 196 14.56 -5.51 -11.21
CA GLN A 196 15.61 -4.48 -11.39
C GLN A 196 16.28 -4.56 -12.76
N VAL A 197 16.45 -5.77 -13.28
CA VAL A 197 16.95 -5.98 -14.65
C VAL A 197 15.96 -5.42 -15.67
N LEU A 198 14.65 -5.68 -15.52
CA LEU A 198 13.63 -5.18 -16.44
C LEU A 198 13.43 -3.66 -16.31
N ALA A 199 13.49 -3.13 -15.10
CA ALA A 199 13.38 -1.70 -14.85
C ALA A 199 14.45 -0.84 -15.56
N ARG A 200 15.56 -1.44 -16.00
CA ARG A 200 16.56 -0.74 -16.85
C ARG A 200 15.99 -0.31 -18.20
N LEU A 201 14.97 -1.02 -18.69
CA LEU A 201 14.28 -0.68 -19.93
C LEU A 201 13.47 0.63 -19.83
N ALA A 202 13.19 1.11 -18.60
CA ALA A 202 12.57 2.41 -18.33
C ALA A 202 13.48 3.62 -18.52
N ASN A 203 14.74 3.43 -18.88
CA ASN A 203 15.67 4.57 -19.00
C ASN A 203 15.31 5.46 -20.19
N GLU A 204 14.88 6.68 -19.91
CA GLU A 204 14.42 7.66 -20.92
C GLU A 204 15.42 7.88 -22.07
N ARG A 205 16.71 8.06 -21.76
CA ARG A 205 17.71 8.25 -22.79
C ARG A 205 17.81 7.05 -23.75
N TRP A 206 17.67 5.85 -23.23
CA TRP A 206 17.67 4.64 -24.04
C TRP A 206 16.37 4.53 -24.84
N LEU A 207 15.22 4.84 -24.26
CA LEU A 207 13.92 4.85 -24.92
C LEU A 207 13.88 5.88 -26.07
N HIS A 208 14.42 7.07 -25.90
CA HIS A 208 14.58 8.02 -26.99
C HIS A 208 15.44 7.49 -28.15
N GLN A 209 16.46 6.67 -27.84
CA GLN A 209 17.25 6.01 -28.88
C GLN A 209 16.42 4.93 -29.61
N VAL A 210 15.58 4.20 -28.91
CA VAL A 210 14.64 3.22 -29.49
C VAL A 210 13.68 3.95 -30.44
N ALA A 211 12.95 4.96 -29.98
CA ALA A 211 12.02 5.74 -30.78
C ALA A 211 12.70 6.31 -32.06
N ALA A 212 13.88 6.90 -31.92
CA ALA A 212 14.65 7.42 -33.06
C ALA A 212 15.14 6.34 -34.03
N ALA A 213 15.38 5.12 -33.55
CA ALA A 213 15.86 4.02 -34.39
C ALA A 213 14.72 3.37 -35.21
N TRP A 214 13.50 3.32 -34.71
CA TRP A 214 12.33 2.69 -35.36
C TRP A 214 11.33 3.76 -35.84
N THR A 215 11.68 4.52 -36.88
CA THR A 215 10.83 5.55 -37.49
C THR A 215 10.09 5.06 -38.74
N THR A 216 10.42 3.88 -39.24
CA THR A 216 9.80 3.28 -40.42
C THR A 216 9.63 1.77 -40.23
N PRO A 217 8.49 1.20 -40.67
CA PRO A 217 8.25 -0.23 -40.55
C PRO A 217 9.35 -1.06 -41.22
N LEU A 218 9.88 -2.04 -40.50
CA LEU A 218 10.70 -3.10 -41.05
C LEU A 218 9.80 -4.27 -41.40
N HIS A 219 9.29 -4.33 -42.62
CA HIS A 219 8.51 -5.43 -43.23
C HIS A 219 7.89 -6.39 -42.21
N VAL A 220 6.90 -5.89 -41.45
CA VAL A 220 6.02 -6.75 -40.65
C VAL A 220 5.04 -7.34 -41.64
N SER A 221 5.34 -8.55 -42.15
CA SER A 221 4.51 -9.23 -43.16
C SER A 221 3.11 -9.56 -42.65
N SER A 222 2.94 -9.72 -41.35
CA SER A 222 1.66 -9.71 -40.63
C SER A 222 1.94 -9.43 -39.14
N PRO A 223 1.20 -8.49 -38.49
CA PRO A 223 1.24 -8.33 -37.04
C PRO A 223 0.87 -9.64 -36.32
N PRO A 224 1.34 -9.84 -35.06
CA PRO A 224 0.88 -10.95 -34.25
C PRO A 224 -0.63 -10.95 -34.06
N HIS A 225 -1.21 -12.12 -33.81
CA HIS A 225 -2.64 -12.20 -33.53
C HIS A 225 -3.01 -11.32 -32.31
N GLY A 226 -4.05 -10.51 -32.46
CA GLY A 226 -4.49 -9.57 -31.43
C GLY A 226 -3.77 -8.22 -31.46
N VAL A 227 -2.82 -7.99 -32.36
CA VAL A 227 -2.15 -6.69 -32.52
C VAL A 227 -2.52 -6.07 -33.87
N THR A 228 -3.04 -4.83 -33.84
CA THR A 228 -3.40 -4.07 -35.04
C THR A 228 -2.95 -2.62 -34.88
N GLY A 229 -2.83 -1.91 -36.01
CA GLY A 229 -2.40 -0.51 -36.06
C GLY A 229 -1.01 -0.34 -36.64
N ASP A 230 -0.27 0.63 -36.15
CA ASP A 230 1.07 1.01 -36.66
C ASP A 230 2.17 0.19 -35.97
N VAL A 231 2.45 -1.01 -36.49
CA VAL A 231 3.49 -1.90 -35.95
C VAL A 231 4.80 -1.76 -36.71
N LEU A 232 5.83 -1.28 -36.06
CA LEU A 232 7.14 -1.01 -36.66
C LEU A 232 8.07 -2.22 -36.68
N PHE A 233 7.98 -3.10 -35.66
CA PHE A 233 8.87 -4.25 -35.55
C PHE A 233 8.25 -5.37 -34.71
N VAL A 234 8.54 -6.61 -35.08
CA VAL A 234 8.20 -7.81 -34.32
C VAL A 234 9.34 -8.82 -34.40
N GLN A 235 9.72 -9.37 -33.25
CA GLN A 235 10.68 -10.46 -33.16
C GLN A 235 10.26 -11.51 -32.13
N GLU A 236 10.25 -12.76 -32.54
CA GLU A 236 10.12 -13.89 -31.61
C GLU A 236 11.45 -14.18 -30.91
N THR A 237 11.38 -14.42 -29.60
CA THR A 237 12.53 -14.83 -28.77
C THR A 237 12.15 -16.02 -27.90
N SER A 238 13.11 -16.65 -27.25
CA SER A 238 12.86 -17.68 -26.23
C SER A 238 12.15 -17.13 -24.98
N TYR A 239 12.07 -15.80 -24.84
CA TYR A 239 11.51 -15.10 -23.68
C TYR A 239 10.18 -14.38 -24.01
N GLY A 240 9.58 -14.67 -25.15
CA GLY A 240 8.37 -14.07 -25.69
C GLY A 240 8.62 -13.14 -26.87
N LEU A 241 7.54 -12.59 -27.41
CA LEU A 241 7.59 -11.62 -28.50
C LEU A 241 8.12 -10.27 -28.01
N ILE A 242 8.99 -9.66 -28.83
CA ILE A 242 9.32 -8.23 -28.73
C ILE A 242 8.56 -7.53 -29.84
N ILE A 243 7.77 -6.51 -29.48
CA ILE A 243 6.97 -5.70 -30.40
C ILE A 243 7.38 -4.24 -30.20
N ILE A 244 7.56 -3.51 -31.30
CA ILE A 244 7.70 -2.06 -31.27
C ILE A 244 6.54 -1.48 -32.07
N GLY A 245 5.66 -0.75 -31.38
CA GLY A 245 4.58 0.03 -31.95
C GLY A 245 5.07 1.36 -32.50
N GLY A 246 4.28 1.99 -33.34
CA GLY A 246 4.57 3.27 -33.99
C GLY A 246 3.81 4.44 -33.37
N PRO A 247 3.94 5.65 -33.94
CA PRO A 247 3.31 6.84 -33.39
C PRO A 247 1.80 6.96 -33.73
N GLY A 248 1.21 5.98 -34.36
CA GLY A 248 -0.20 5.95 -34.68
C GLY A 248 -0.98 5.03 -33.78
N PRO A 249 -2.32 5.17 -33.69
CA PRO A 249 -3.13 4.35 -32.78
C PRO A 249 -2.99 2.86 -33.01
N ASN A 250 -2.72 2.12 -31.94
CA ASN A 250 -2.61 0.67 -31.93
C ASN A 250 -3.72 0.03 -31.09
N THR A 251 -3.97 -1.24 -31.33
CA THR A 251 -4.77 -2.08 -30.45
C THR A 251 -3.96 -3.34 -30.13
N TYR A 252 -3.80 -3.60 -28.84
CA TYR A 252 -3.10 -4.73 -28.28
C TYR A 252 -4.07 -5.61 -27.48
N GLU A 253 -4.63 -6.66 -28.11
CA GLU A 253 -5.40 -7.70 -27.40
C GLU A 253 -4.44 -8.78 -26.91
N LEU A 254 -3.97 -8.64 -25.68
CA LEU A 254 -2.82 -9.37 -25.15
C LEU A 254 -3.24 -10.64 -24.43
N GLY A 255 -2.49 -11.69 -24.70
CA GLY A 255 -2.59 -13.00 -24.06
C GLY A 255 -1.22 -13.53 -23.68
N LYS A 256 -1.00 -14.82 -23.92
CA LYS A 256 0.30 -15.46 -23.71
C LYS A 256 1.30 -15.07 -24.79
N GLY A 257 2.58 -15.13 -24.43
CA GLY A 257 3.65 -15.06 -25.41
C GLY A 257 4.30 -13.70 -25.59
N ILE A 258 3.88 -12.67 -24.84
CA ILE A 258 4.49 -11.35 -24.90
C ILE A 258 5.63 -11.24 -23.88
N GLY A 259 6.83 -10.88 -24.32
CA GLY A 259 7.98 -10.58 -23.48
C GLY A 259 8.17 -9.08 -23.27
N LEU A 260 8.07 -8.29 -24.35
CA LEU A 260 8.26 -6.84 -24.31
C LEU A 260 7.44 -6.16 -25.41
N ILE A 261 6.70 -5.13 -25.04
CA ILE A 261 6.14 -4.14 -25.96
C ILE A 261 6.78 -2.80 -25.64
N ILE A 262 7.21 -2.06 -26.68
CA ILE A 262 7.55 -0.64 -26.59
C ILE A 262 6.70 0.05 -27.64
N ASP A 263 5.70 0.84 -27.24
CA ASP A 263 5.00 1.74 -28.12
C ASP A 263 5.66 3.13 -28.10
N VAL A 264 5.77 3.77 -29.25
CA VAL A 264 6.43 5.07 -29.32
C VAL A 264 5.44 6.23 -29.32
N GLY A 265 4.15 5.94 -29.21
CA GLY A 265 3.06 6.89 -29.05
C GLY A 265 1.85 6.61 -29.91
N GLY A 266 0.78 7.29 -29.61
CA GLY A 266 -0.53 7.13 -30.21
C GLY A 266 -1.57 7.12 -29.09
N ASN A 267 -2.85 7.17 -29.38
CA ASN A 267 -3.88 6.90 -28.39
C ASN A 267 -4.27 5.44 -28.54
N ASP A 268 -3.75 4.59 -27.69
CA ASP A 268 -3.72 3.15 -27.86
C ASP A 268 -4.74 2.42 -26.99
N LEU A 269 -5.02 1.19 -27.35
CA LEU A 269 -5.90 0.32 -26.60
C LEU A 269 -5.22 -0.97 -26.24
N TYR A 270 -4.92 -1.14 -24.97
CA TYR A 270 -4.37 -2.36 -24.40
C TYR A 270 -5.47 -3.17 -23.72
N ARG A 271 -5.63 -4.45 -24.05
CA ARG A 271 -6.63 -5.34 -23.45
C ARG A 271 -6.06 -6.68 -23.02
N GLY A 272 -6.57 -7.22 -21.92
CA GLY A 272 -6.32 -8.58 -21.47
C GLY A 272 -5.16 -8.73 -20.51
N MET A 273 -4.12 -9.50 -20.89
CA MET A 273 -2.95 -9.80 -20.03
C MET A 273 -1.81 -8.82 -20.32
N ILE A 274 -1.96 -7.59 -19.85
CA ILE A 274 -1.06 -6.46 -20.12
C ILE A 274 0.09 -6.48 -19.12
N ALA A 275 1.34 -6.61 -19.58
CA ALA A 275 2.52 -6.64 -18.73
C ALA A 275 2.36 -7.62 -17.52
N SER A 276 1.83 -8.81 -17.74
CA SER A 276 1.45 -9.72 -16.64
C SER A 276 2.00 -11.12 -16.82
N SER A 277 2.26 -11.83 -15.72
CA SER A 277 2.61 -13.25 -15.73
C SER A 277 1.42 -14.08 -16.24
N THR A 278 1.57 -14.73 -17.40
CA THR A 278 0.47 -15.42 -18.09
C THR A 278 0.35 -16.91 -17.77
N ASP A 279 1.47 -17.55 -17.41
CA ASP A 279 1.52 -18.94 -16.92
C ASP A 279 2.78 -19.18 -16.07
N GLU A 280 2.95 -20.43 -15.60
CA GLU A 280 4.08 -20.81 -14.76
C GLU A 280 5.43 -20.79 -15.47
N ASP A 281 5.47 -20.85 -16.79
CA ASP A 281 6.71 -20.83 -17.60
C ASP A 281 7.05 -19.41 -18.03
N GLN A 282 6.06 -18.62 -18.45
CA GLN A 282 6.21 -17.23 -18.86
C GLN A 282 5.77 -16.29 -17.76
N GLY A 283 6.66 -16.04 -16.83
CA GLY A 283 6.38 -15.24 -15.64
C GLY A 283 6.79 -13.76 -15.75
N ASN A 284 7.55 -13.35 -16.76
CA ASN A 284 7.99 -11.97 -16.92
C ASN A 284 7.35 -11.37 -18.19
N ALA A 285 6.81 -10.15 -18.06
CA ALA A 285 6.26 -9.38 -19.18
C ALA A 285 6.42 -7.88 -18.92
N VAL A 286 6.77 -7.14 -19.97
CA VAL A 286 7.00 -5.69 -19.92
C VAL A 286 6.19 -5.01 -21.02
N VAL A 287 5.52 -3.91 -20.67
CA VAL A 287 4.92 -2.95 -21.61
C VAL A 287 5.45 -1.57 -21.25
N ILE A 288 5.90 -0.84 -22.24
CA ILE A 288 6.35 0.55 -22.12
C ILE A 288 5.64 1.35 -23.20
N ASP A 289 4.85 2.34 -22.82
CA ASP A 289 4.31 3.36 -23.69
C ASP A 289 5.07 4.66 -23.52
N LEU A 290 5.28 5.40 -24.60
CA LEU A 290 6.05 6.64 -24.52
C LEU A 290 5.16 7.88 -24.60
N SER A 291 3.98 7.79 -25.14
CA SER A 291 3.03 8.92 -25.16
C SER A 291 1.70 8.61 -25.83
N GLY A 292 0.63 9.14 -25.29
CA GLY A 292 -0.71 9.08 -25.86
C GLY A 292 -1.76 9.12 -24.75
N ASP A 293 -3.01 9.42 -25.07
CA ASP A 293 -4.10 9.22 -24.10
C ASP A 293 -4.61 7.79 -24.26
N ASP A 294 -4.15 6.88 -23.43
CA ASP A 294 -4.28 5.45 -23.62
C ASP A 294 -5.42 4.83 -22.81
N THR A 295 -5.82 3.64 -23.19
CA THR A 295 -6.77 2.85 -22.41
C THR A 295 -6.21 1.47 -22.12
N TYR A 296 -6.05 1.16 -20.85
CA TYR A 296 -5.58 -0.11 -20.33
C TYR A 296 -6.75 -0.90 -19.70
N ASP A 297 -7.33 -1.85 -20.45
CA ASP A 297 -8.45 -2.69 -20.02
C ASP A 297 -7.95 -4.08 -19.57
N GLY A 298 -7.54 -4.17 -18.31
CA GLY A 298 -6.91 -5.35 -17.71
C GLY A 298 -7.91 -6.45 -17.35
N ALA A 299 -7.64 -7.68 -17.80
CA ALA A 299 -8.35 -8.87 -17.32
C ALA A 299 -8.04 -9.15 -15.83
N PRO A 300 -8.80 -10.02 -15.14
CA PRO A 300 -8.44 -10.44 -13.79
C PRO A 300 -7.00 -10.97 -13.71
N LEU A 301 -6.18 -10.44 -12.80
CA LEU A 301 -4.74 -10.70 -12.70
C LEU A 301 -3.96 -10.34 -13.98
N GLY A 302 -4.45 -9.36 -14.73
CA GLY A 302 -4.05 -9.14 -16.12
C GLY A 302 -3.43 -7.79 -16.45
N LEU A 303 -3.19 -6.87 -15.50
CA LEU A 303 -2.52 -5.60 -15.75
C LEU A 303 -1.39 -5.38 -14.74
N ALA A 304 -0.16 -5.33 -15.22
CA ALA A 304 1.05 -5.19 -14.42
C ALA A 304 1.06 -6.14 -13.20
N THR A 305 0.68 -7.41 -13.42
CA THR A 305 0.51 -8.39 -12.33
C THR A 305 1.62 -9.43 -12.31
N GLY A 306 2.32 -9.54 -11.18
CA GLY A 306 3.34 -10.55 -10.96
C GLY A 306 2.81 -11.79 -10.24
N ARG A 307 2.84 -12.97 -10.92
CA ARG A 307 2.61 -14.28 -10.34
C ARG A 307 3.85 -15.16 -10.54
N LEU A 308 4.60 -15.41 -9.49
CA LEU A 308 5.89 -16.13 -9.56
C LEU A 308 6.85 -15.56 -10.62
N GLY A 309 6.76 -14.25 -10.85
CA GLY A 309 7.55 -13.52 -11.85
C GLY A 309 7.30 -12.03 -11.75
N VAL A 310 7.58 -11.29 -12.82
CA VAL A 310 7.51 -9.82 -12.84
C VAL A 310 6.55 -9.35 -13.92
N GLY A 311 5.54 -8.57 -13.53
CA GLY A 311 4.72 -7.75 -14.42
C GLY A 311 5.16 -6.29 -14.30
N LEU A 312 5.58 -5.66 -15.40
CA LEU A 312 6.06 -4.27 -15.41
C LEU A 312 5.39 -3.48 -16.54
N LEU A 313 4.52 -2.54 -16.18
CA LEU A 313 3.97 -1.53 -17.07
C LEU A 313 4.59 -0.18 -16.75
N ILE A 314 5.00 0.54 -17.77
CA ILE A 314 5.52 1.91 -17.68
C ILE A 314 4.79 2.74 -18.73
N ASP A 315 4.12 3.80 -18.32
CA ASP A 315 3.63 4.86 -19.15
C ASP A 315 4.46 6.14 -18.93
N HIS A 316 4.69 6.88 -19.97
CA HIS A 316 5.56 8.06 -19.87
C HIS A 316 4.82 9.39 -20.03
N ASP A 317 3.70 9.45 -20.75
CA ASP A 317 3.02 10.74 -20.99
C ASP A 317 1.63 10.54 -21.65
N GLY A 318 0.58 10.97 -20.98
CA GLY A 318 -0.78 10.94 -21.48
C GLY A 318 -1.82 11.11 -20.38
N ASP A 319 -3.05 11.49 -20.71
CA ASP A 319 -4.17 11.40 -19.77
C ASP A 319 -4.82 10.01 -19.91
N ASP A 320 -4.46 9.06 -19.06
CA ASP A 320 -4.71 7.64 -19.26
C ASP A 320 -5.90 7.08 -18.47
N VAL A 321 -6.43 5.96 -18.94
CA VAL A 321 -7.52 5.27 -18.27
C VAL A 321 -7.14 3.82 -17.98
N TYR A 322 -6.95 3.49 -16.69
CA TYR A 322 -6.64 2.17 -16.19
C TYR A 322 -7.88 1.47 -15.63
N GLN A 323 -8.46 0.53 -16.38
CA GLN A 323 -9.56 -0.32 -15.93
C GLN A 323 -8.98 -1.58 -15.27
N LEU A 324 -8.97 -1.61 -13.94
CA LEU A 324 -8.27 -2.61 -13.14
C LEU A 324 -9.25 -3.65 -12.59
N ASP A 325 -9.35 -4.79 -13.24
CA ASP A 325 -10.09 -5.90 -12.66
C ASP A 325 -9.30 -6.55 -11.52
N MET A 326 -9.89 -7.46 -10.81
CA MET A 326 -9.37 -8.10 -9.60
C MET A 326 -7.90 -8.54 -9.74
N GLY A 327 -7.05 -8.07 -8.83
CA GLY A 327 -5.63 -8.44 -8.78
C GLY A 327 -4.76 -7.78 -9.85
N SER A 328 -5.12 -6.57 -10.30
CA SER A 328 -4.46 -5.83 -11.37
C SER A 328 -3.91 -4.48 -10.88
N GLY A 329 -3.17 -3.76 -11.75
CA GLY A 329 -2.64 -2.43 -11.45
C GLY A 329 -1.45 -2.44 -10.52
N GLY A 330 -0.36 -3.07 -10.92
CA GLY A 330 0.84 -3.21 -10.11
C GLY A 330 0.69 -4.23 -8.97
N ALA A 331 -0.08 -5.31 -9.17
CA ALA A 331 -0.39 -6.25 -8.09
C ALA A 331 0.55 -7.46 -8.02
N GLY A 332 0.92 -7.89 -6.78
CA GLY A 332 1.80 -9.03 -6.53
C GLY A 332 1.11 -10.22 -5.87
N PHE A 333 1.18 -11.41 -6.50
CA PHE A 333 0.69 -12.67 -5.94
C PHE A 333 1.78 -13.74 -6.01
N GLY A 334 2.66 -13.74 -5.02
CA GLY A 334 3.87 -14.57 -5.04
C GLY A 334 4.94 -14.11 -6.02
N GLY A 335 4.75 -12.95 -6.65
CA GLY A 335 5.65 -12.30 -7.58
C GLY A 335 5.68 -10.78 -7.39
N LEU A 336 6.16 -10.04 -8.38
CA LEU A 336 6.24 -8.58 -8.34
C LEU A 336 5.37 -7.98 -9.46
N GLY A 337 4.40 -7.14 -9.07
CA GLY A 337 3.62 -6.32 -10.01
C GLY A 337 4.03 -4.85 -9.86
N ILE A 338 4.31 -4.19 -10.96
CA ILE A 338 4.78 -2.81 -10.99
C ILE A 338 4.05 -2.07 -12.10
N LEU A 339 3.32 -1.02 -11.75
CA LEU A 339 2.78 -0.01 -12.64
C LEU A 339 3.48 1.31 -12.31
N PHE A 340 4.09 1.92 -13.30
CA PHE A 340 4.68 3.24 -13.20
C PHE A 340 4.09 4.13 -14.27
N ASP A 341 3.41 5.19 -13.86
CA ASP A 341 3.00 6.30 -14.68
C ASP A 341 3.89 7.50 -14.42
N ALA A 342 4.33 8.16 -15.47
CA ALA A 342 5.26 9.26 -15.30
C ALA A 342 4.58 10.63 -15.44
N LYS A 343 3.49 10.74 -16.21
CA LYS A 343 2.79 12.02 -16.41
C LYS A 343 1.40 11.82 -17.00
N GLY A 344 0.47 12.54 -16.47
CA GLY A 344 -0.88 12.62 -17.00
C GLY A 344 -1.86 13.09 -15.94
N ASN A 345 -3.13 13.21 -16.28
CA ASN A 345 -4.19 13.27 -15.30
C ASN A 345 -4.99 11.98 -15.42
N ASP A 346 -4.63 10.99 -14.64
CA ASP A 346 -4.95 9.62 -14.89
C ASP A 346 -6.16 9.12 -14.09
N VAL A 347 -6.81 8.09 -14.60
CA VAL A 347 -7.97 7.51 -13.95
C VAL A 347 -7.76 6.03 -13.68
N TYR A 348 -7.53 5.68 -12.41
CA TYR A 348 -7.37 4.32 -11.93
C TYR A 348 -8.69 3.78 -11.37
N MET A 349 -9.39 2.94 -12.13
CA MET A 349 -10.67 2.33 -11.72
C MET A 349 -10.44 0.90 -11.25
N GLY A 350 -10.35 0.69 -9.94
CA GLY A 350 -10.01 -0.60 -9.32
C GLY A 350 -11.21 -1.38 -8.79
N ASN A 351 -11.16 -2.70 -8.94
CA ASN A 351 -12.07 -3.62 -8.28
C ASN A 351 -11.53 -3.97 -6.87
N ARG A 352 -10.90 -5.12 -6.70
CA ARG A 352 -10.28 -5.54 -5.44
C ARG A 352 -8.86 -6.07 -5.64
N LEU A 353 -8.02 -5.89 -4.64
CA LEU A 353 -6.61 -6.25 -4.70
C LEU A 353 -5.93 -5.63 -5.92
N THR A 354 -6.19 -4.33 -6.12
CA THR A 354 -5.68 -3.52 -7.22
C THR A 354 -4.81 -2.38 -6.70
N GLN A 355 -4.20 -1.63 -7.61
CA GLN A 355 -3.46 -0.41 -7.27
C GLN A 355 -2.38 -0.66 -6.21
N GLY A 356 -1.32 -1.38 -6.61
CA GLY A 356 -0.20 -1.69 -5.74
C GLY A 356 -0.50 -2.70 -4.63
N ALA A 357 -1.50 -3.56 -4.77
CA ALA A 357 -1.83 -4.56 -3.76
C ALA A 357 -0.94 -5.80 -3.81
N ALA A 358 -0.69 -6.47 -2.67
CA ALA A 358 0.05 -7.72 -2.66
C ALA A 358 -0.45 -8.75 -1.65
N ILE A 359 -0.45 -10.03 -2.05
CA ILE A 359 -0.52 -11.19 -1.17
C ILE A 359 0.64 -12.13 -1.54
N GLY A 360 1.68 -12.14 -0.72
CA GLY A 360 2.96 -12.75 -1.07
C GLY A 360 3.67 -12.00 -2.21
N GLY A 361 4.83 -11.43 -1.94
CA GLY A 361 5.57 -10.64 -2.92
C GLY A 361 5.35 -9.13 -2.80
N LEU A 362 5.49 -8.42 -3.91
CA LEU A 362 5.45 -6.95 -3.97
C LEU A 362 4.42 -6.47 -4.99
N GLY A 363 3.58 -5.51 -4.59
CA GLY A 363 2.76 -4.69 -5.48
C GLY A 363 3.18 -3.23 -5.38
N LEU A 364 3.34 -2.58 -6.53
CA LEU A 364 3.69 -1.16 -6.61
C LEU A 364 2.88 -0.49 -7.71
N LEU A 365 2.19 0.59 -7.35
CA LEU A 365 1.75 1.62 -8.26
C LEU A 365 2.53 2.89 -7.90
N LEU A 366 3.18 3.49 -8.88
CA LEU A 366 3.93 4.73 -8.75
C LEU A 366 3.41 5.69 -9.81
N ASP A 367 2.91 6.83 -9.38
CA ASP A 367 2.54 7.96 -10.19
C ASP A 367 3.49 9.12 -9.95
N ALA A 368 3.87 9.87 -10.99
CA ALA A 368 4.88 10.89 -10.79
C ALA A 368 4.38 12.33 -11.00
N GLU A 369 3.53 12.58 -11.95
CA GLU A 369 3.03 13.93 -12.23
C GLU A 369 1.59 13.87 -12.77
N GLY A 370 0.63 14.43 -12.05
CA GLY A 370 -0.75 14.52 -12.54
C GLY A 370 -1.72 15.05 -11.50
N ASN A 371 -2.98 15.21 -11.85
CA ASN A 371 -4.08 15.33 -10.91
C ASN A 371 -4.97 14.10 -11.10
N ASP A 372 -4.76 13.11 -10.27
CA ASP A 372 -5.16 11.76 -10.54
C ASP A 372 -6.40 11.31 -9.78
N ARG A 373 -7.03 10.28 -10.29
CA ARG A 373 -8.23 9.75 -9.67
C ARG A 373 -8.12 8.26 -9.40
N TYR A 374 -7.96 7.91 -8.14
CA TYR A 374 -7.90 6.53 -7.65
C TYR A 374 -9.25 6.09 -7.08
N THR A 375 -9.90 5.12 -7.72
CA THR A 375 -11.14 4.54 -7.20
C THR A 375 -11.02 3.05 -7.00
N SER A 376 -11.56 2.51 -5.91
CA SER A 376 -11.50 1.07 -5.62
C SER A 376 -12.68 0.57 -4.79
N HIS A 377 -13.05 -0.69 -5.03
CA HIS A 377 -14.03 -1.38 -4.19
C HIS A 377 -13.47 -1.84 -2.84
N GLY A 378 -12.16 -2.12 -2.74
CA GLY A 378 -11.49 -2.47 -1.50
C GLY A 378 -10.30 -3.40 -1.64
N PHE A 379 -9.50 -3.53 -0.56
CA PHE A 379 -8.23 -4.26 -0.52
C PHE A 379 -7.24 -3.73 -1.56
N ALA A 380 -7.16 -2.41 -1.71
CA ALA A 380 -6.46 -1.76 -2.79
C ALA A 380 -5.74 -0.50 -2.31
N ILE A 381 -5.12 0.22 -3.24
CA ILE A 381 -4.39 1.46 -2.96
C ILE A 381 -3.36 1.21 -1.85
N GLY A 382 -2.33 0.43 -2.20
CA GLY A 382 -1.27 0.05 -1.26
C GLY A 382 -1.68 -0.98 -0.21
N PHE A 383 -2.43 -2.02 -0.59
CA PHE A 383 -2.84 -3.08 0.34
C PHE A 383 -1.77 -4.17 0.51
N GLY A 384 -1.36 -4.45 1.76
CA GLY A 384 -0.46 -5.55 2.11
C GLY A 384 -1.17 -6.70 2.84
N GLY A 385 -1.45 -7.80 2.13
CA GLY A 385 -1.93 -9.06 2.71
C GLY A 385 -0.80 -9.96 3.22
N PRO A 386 -1.09 -11.21 3.64
CA PRO A 386 -0.08 -12.11 4.17
C PRO A 386 1.14 -12.25 3.26
N LEU A 387 2.34 -12.09 3.83
CA LEU A 387 3.63 -12.08 3.13
C LEU A 387 3.76 -10.99 2.03
N GLY A 388 2.79 -10.09 1.87
CA GLY A 388 2.79 -9.05 0.86
C GLY A 388 3.36 -7.72 1.36
N VAL A 389 3.96 -6.97 0.44
CA VAL A 389 4.19 -5.53 0.56
C VAL A 389 3.42 -4.87 -0.56
N GLY A 390 2.40 -4.09 -0.21
CA GLY A 390 1.61 -3.31 -1.16
C GLY A 390 1.92 -1.84 -1.01
N ALA A 391 2.21 -1.14 -2.11
CA ALA A 391 2.58 0.26 -2.08
C ALA A 391 1.90 1.06 -3.21
N VAL A 392 1.43 2.24 -2.86
CA VAL A 392 1.15 3.34 -3.78
C VAL A 392 2.05 4.50 -3.39
N ILE A 393 2.68 5.10 -4.38
CA ILE A 393 3.51 6.29 -4.24
C ILE A 393 3.03 7.29 -5.28
N ASP A 394 2.51 8.42 -4.84
CA ASP A 394 2.21 9.58 -5.64
C ASP A 394 3.24 10.68 -5.38
N ILE A 395 3.69 11.37 -6.43
CA ILE A 395 4.76 12.34 -6.26
C ILE A 395 4.24 13.76 -6.32
N THR A 396 3.37 14.08 -7.26
CA THR A 396 2.83 15.43 -7.39
C THR A 396 1.48 15.46 -8.07
N GLY A 397 0.51 16.12 -7.47
CA GLY A 397 -0.80 16.36 -8.06
C GLY A 397 -1.79 16.87 -7.03
N ASP A 398 -2.95 17.32 -7.46
CA ASP A 398 -4.10 17.49 -6.57
C ASP A 398 -5.02 16.28 -6.79
N ASP A 399 -4.88 15.25 -5.94
CA ASP A 399 -5.36 13.91 -6.21
C ASP A 399 -6.66 13.54 -5.49
N HIS A 400 -7.36 12.56 -6.03
CA HIS A 400 -8.60 12.11 -5.44
C HIS A 400 -8.63 10.59 -5.23
N TYR A 401 -8.57 10.17 -3.96
CA TYR A 401 -8.58 8.78 -3.53
C TYR A 401 -9.94 8.36 -2.98
N GLN A 402 -10.57 7.37 -3.59
CA GLN A 402 -11.86 6.84 -3.13
C GLN A 402 -11.82 5.32 -2.96
N CYS A 403 -12.18 4.83 -1.75
CA CYS A 403 -12.19 3.40 -1.48
C CYS A 403 -13.40 2.96 -0.67
N GLY A 404 -14.16 2.00 -1.16
CA GLY A 404 -15.31 1.41 -0.48
C GLY A 404 -16.57 1.33 -1.33
N GLY A 405 -17.73 1.31 -0.65
CA GLY A 405 -19.05 1.31 -1.30
C GLY A 405 -19.52 -0.04 -1.86
N PHE A 406 -18.73 -1.10 -1.76
CA PHE A 406 -19.07 -2.42 -2.32
C PHE A 406 -19.16 -3.54 -1.29
N TYR A 407 -18.23 -3.65 -0.35
CA TYR A 407 -18.19 -4.72 0.67
C TYR A 407 -18.92 -4.29 1.94
N PRO A 408 -20.13 -4.82 2.23
CA PRO A 408 -20.86 -4.45 3.45
C PRO A 408 -20.06 -4.80 4.71
N SER A 409 -19.99 -3.86 5.64
CA SER A 409 -19.30 -4.08 6.91
C SER A 409 -20.05 -5.05 7.81
N ALA A 410 -19.30 -5.91 8.51
CA ALA A 410 -19.85 -6.76 9.57
C ALA A 410 -20.47 -5.96 10.72
N TYR A 411 -20.06 -4.73 10.92
CA TYR A 411 -20.59 -3.83 11.96
C TYR A 411 -22.03 -3.36 11.68
N ASN A 412 -22.52 -3.47 10.45
CA ASN A 412 -23.90 -3.07 10.12
C ASN A 412 -24.96 -3.79 10.94
N ALA A 413 -24.69 -5.00 11.40
CA ALA A 413 -25.60 -5.74 12.27
C ALA A 413 -25.76 -5.11 13.67
N GLN A 414 -24.80 -4.30 14.11
CA GLN A 414 -24.76 -3.65 15.42
C GLN A 414 -25.09 -2.16 15.33
N ASP A 415 -24.59 -1.48 14.29
CA ASP A 415 -24.57 -0.03 14.22
C ASP A 415 -25.70 0.54 13.35
N ALA A 416 -26.10 -0.16 12.28
CA ALA A 416 -27.16 0.28 11.39
C ALA A 416 -28.52 -0.29 11.83
N PRO A 417 -29.45 0.51 12.33
CA PRO A 417 -30.73 0.03 12.86
C PRO A 417 -31.55 -0.83 11.89
N THR A 418 -31.45 -0.57 10.60
CA THR A 418 -32.14 -1.36 9.58
C THR A 418 -31.30 -2.48 9.00
N GLY A 419 -29.97 -2.43 9.20
CA GLY A 419 -28.98 -3.36 8.59
C GLY A 419 -28.99 -3.36 7.06
N LYS A 420 -29.49 -2.32 6.41
CA LYS A 420 -29.65 -2.25 4.95
C LYS A 420 -29.04 -0.99 4.36
N PRO A 421 -28.56 -1.05 3.10
CA PRO A 421 -28.14 0.14 2.36
C PRO A 421 -29.22 1.22 2.36
N GLY A 422 -28.81 2.48 2.54
CA GLY A 422 -29.70 3.63 2.73
C GLY A 422 -29.97 4.01 4.18
N ASP A 423 -29.57 3.18 5.16
CA ASP A 423 -29.48 3.59 6.55
C ASP A 423 -28.30 4.57 6.70
N PRO A 424 -28.47 5.71 7.40
CA PRO A 424 -27.40 6.70 7.59
C PRO A 424 -26.16 6.17 8.32
N LEU A 425 -26.28 5.04 9.02
CA LEU A 425 -25.18 4.38 9.73
C LEU A 425 -24.68 3.11 9.02
N TYR A 426 -25.19 2.80 7.82
CA TYR A 426 -24.73 1.66 7.05
C TYR A 426 -23.34 1.93 6.49
N GLN A 427 -22.43 0.99 6.72
CA GLN A 427 -21.01 1.13 6.39
C GLN A 427 -20.56 0.04 5.42
N TYR A 428 -19.49 0.36 4.72
CA TYR A 428 -18.74 -0.55 3.85
C TYR A 428 -17.32 -0.71 4.39
N ASP A 429 -16.67 -1.81 4.03
CA ASP A 429 -15.25 -2.03 4.31
C ASP A 429 -14.42 -1.66 3.08
N CYS A 430 -13.29 -0.99 3.30
CA CYS A 430 -12.28 -0.64 2.30
C CYS A 430 -11.06 -1.58 2.40
N PHE A 431 -10.38 -1.62 3.54
CA PHE A 431 -9.06 -2.25 3.68
C PHE A 431 -8.09 -1.75 2.60
N GLY A 432 -7.92 -0.44 2.50
CA GLY A 432 -7.10 0.22 1.49
C GLY A 432 -6.40 1.46 2.01
N LEU A 433 -5.82 2.26 1.11
CA LEU A 433 -5.06 3.47 1.42
C LEU A 433 -3.96 3.19 2.46
N GLY A 434 -3.01 2.33 2.08
CA GLY A 434 -1.92 1.95 2.96
C GLY A 434 -2.32 1.01 4.09
N THR A 435 -3.20 0.04 3.83
CA THR A 435 -3.65 -0.93 4.84
C THR A 435 -2.87 -2.24 4.80
N GLY A 436 -2.34 -2.67 5.95
CA GLY A 436 -1.77 -4.01 6.12
C GLY A 436 -2.71 -4.93 6.90
N ALA A 437 -3.09 -6.09 6.32
CA ALA A 437 -4.05 -6.98 6.99
C ALA A 437 -3.71 -8.46 6.85
N GLY A 438 -3.80 -9.17 8.00
CA GLY A 438 -3.71 -10.63 8.05
C GLY A 438 -5.06 -11.33 7.91
N GLN A 439 -5.04 -12.66 7.86
CA GLN A 439 -6.24 -13.49 7.87
C GLN A 439 -6.46 -14.06 9.28
N ARG A 440 -7.52 -13.62 9.94
CA ARG A 440 -7.91 -14.06 11.28
C ARG A 440 -9.10 -14.99 11.23
N ILE A 441 -8.96 -16.18 11.77
CA ILE A 441 -10.03 -17.18 11.83
C ILE A 441 -10.75 -17.08 13.17
N LEU A 442 -12.01 -16.66 13.14
CA LEU A 442 -12.87 -16.46 14.30
C LEU A 442 -13.62 -17.76 14.65
N THR A 443 -12.91 -18.75 15.14
CA THR A 443 -13.55 -19.97 15.66
C THR A 443 -13.10 -20.27 17.07
N LYS A 444 -14.02 -20.82 17.89
CA LYS A 444 -13.66 -21.35 19.21
C LYS A 444 -12.90 -22.67 19.14
N ASN A 445 -12.82 -23.28 17.97
CA ASN A 445 -12.12 -24.54 17.78
C ASN A 445 -10.61 -24.28 17.63
N VAL A 446 -9.83 -24.75 18.61
CA VAL A 446 -8.39 -24.54 18.73
C VAL A 446 -7.62 -25.14 17.53
N GLU A 447 -8.16 -26.17 16.88
CA GLU A 447 -7.53 -26.81 15.71
C GLU A 447 -7.34 -25.89 14.50
N TRP A 448 -8.11 -24.77 14.42
CA TRP A 448 -8.00 -23.79 13.34
C TRP A 448 -7.02 -22.65 13.61
N GLN A 449 -6.53 -22.51 14.85
CA GLN A 449 -5.56 -21.44 15.19
C GLN A 449 -4.27 -21.48 14.37
N PRO A 450 -3.70 -22.65 14.01
CA PRO A 450 -2.50 -22.71 13.18
C PRO A 450 -2.69 -22.17 11.75
N TYR A 451 -3.93 -21.98 11.30
CA TYR A 451 -4.25 -21.47 9.96
C TYR A 451 -4.43 -19.95 9.92
N ASN A 452 -4.25 -19.25 11.03
CA ASN A 452 -4.17 -17.80 11.05
C ASN A 452 -2.90 -17.33 10.33
N LEU A 453 -3.05 -16.33 9.44
CA LEU A 453 -1.95 -15.73 8.69
C LEU A 453 -1.74 -14.29 9.14
N ALA A 454 -0.53 -13.95 9.54
CA ALA A 454 -0.17 -12.57 9.87
C ALA A 454 -0.24 -11.68 8.62
N GLY A 455 -0.56 -10.41 8.82
CA GLY A 455 -0.64 -9.42 7.75
C GLY A 455 0.73 -9.03 7.18
N GLY A 456 0.68 -8.42 6.03
CA GLY A 456 1.82 -7.79 5.39
C GLY A 456 1.97 -6.31 5.76
N TRP A 457 2.63 -5.58 4.90
CA TRP A 457 2.80 -4.15 5.00
C TRP A 457 2.06 -3.46 3.86
N GLY A 458 1.07 -2.61 4.20
CA GLY A 458 0.37 -1.73 3.28
C GLY A 458 0.89 -0.31 3.43
N PHE A 459 1.13 0.36 2.30
CA PHE A 459 1.77 1.66 2.27
C PHE A 459 1.15 2.59 1.24
N LEU A 460 0.83 3.82 1.65
CA LEU A 460 0.48 4.95 0.79
C LEU A 460 1.40 6.12 1.14
N LEU A 461 2.12 6.61 0.17
CA LEU A 461 2.94 7.81 0.23
C LEU A 461 2.42 8.81 -0.78
N ASP A 462 2.05 9.98 -0.31
CA ASP A 462 1.81 11.18 -1.10
C ASP A 462 2.91 12.19 -0.78
N ILE A 463 3.44 12.85 -1.80
CA ILE A 463 4.60 13.73 -1.58
C ILE A 463 4.22 15.20 -1.71
N GLN A 464 3.35 15.56 -2.63
CA GLN A 464 2.93 16.94 -2.84
C GLN A 464 1.57 17.01 -3.54
N GLY A 465 0.63 17.73 -2.97
CA GLY A 465 -0.67 17.98 -3.59
C GLY A 465 -1.62 18.70 -2.66
N GLN A 466 -2.81 18.99 -3.11
CA GLN A 466 -3.95 19.27 -2.27
C GLN A 466 -4.96 18.15 -2.47
N ASP A 467 -4.89 17.15 -1.61
CA ASP A 467 -5.46 15.86 -1.89
C ASP A 467 -6.79 15.61 -1.17
N HIS A 468 -7.58 14.76 -1.76
CA HIS A 468 -8.87 14.40 -1.20
C HIS A 468 -8.97 12.89 -1.02
N TYR A 469 -9.04 12.44 0.24
CA TYR A 469 -9.15 11.03 0.62
C TYR A 469 -10.52 10.74 1.20
N ASP A 470 -11.37 9.96 0.48
CA ASP A 470 -12.67 9.50 0.96
C ASP A 470 -12.68 7.97 1.05
N SER A 471 -12.74 7.44 2.27
CA SER A 471 -12.62 6.01 2.48
C SER A 471 -13.63 5.45 3.48
N ALA A 472 -14.03 4.21 3.22
CA ALA A 472 -14.84 3.41 4.10
C ALA A 472 -14.01 2.87 5.29
N ASN A 473 -14.45 1.80 5.96
CA ASN A 473 -13.79 1.25 7.13
C ASN A 473 -12.41 0.64 6.82
N PHE A 474 -11.51 0.70 7.79
CA PHE A 474 -10.17 0.06 7.75
C PHE A 474 -9.28 0.64 6.66
N SER A 475 -8.90 1.89 6.80
CA SER A 475 -8.20 2.63 5.75
C SER A 475 -7.19 3.63 6.30
N GLN A 476 -6.48 4.29 5.40
CA GLN A 476 -5.55 5.39 5.70
C GLN A 476 -4.55 5.01 6.82
N GLY A 477 -3.66 4.07 6.50
CA GLY A 477 -2.64 3.60 7.43
C GLY A 477 -3.13 2.57 8.46
N HIS A 478 -4.20 1.81 8.15
CA HIS A 478 -4.76 0.83 9.09
C HIS A 478 -3.96 -0.47 9.18
N GLY A 479 -3.66 -0.91 10.42
CA GLY A 479 -3.05 -2.22 10.68
C GLY A 479 -4.05 -3.22 11.27
N TYR A 480 -4.15 -4.42 10.67
CA TYR A 480 -5.04 -5.48 11.13
C TYR A 480 -4.33 -6.82 11.24
N PHE A 481 -4.48 -7.49 12.37
CA PHE A 481 -4.00 -8.85 12.65
C PHE A 481 -2.54 -9.10 12.23
N PHE A 482 -1.61 -8.51 12.99
CA PHE A 482 -0.16 -8.49 12.72
C PHE A 482 0.22 -7.80 11.39
N GLY A 483 -0.70 -7.07 10.77
CA GLY A 483 -0.41 -6.23 9.62
C GLY A 483 0.13 -4.86 10.03
N ILE A 484 0.93 -4.26 9.15
CA ILE A 484 1.41 -2.88 9.27
C ILE A 484 0.68 -2.06 8.22
N GLY A 485 -0.07 -1.05 8.67
CA GLY A 485 -0.64 -0.03 7.79
C GLY A 485 0.11 1.27 7.95
N MET A 486 0.39 1.95 6.84
CA MET A 486 1.12 3.21 6.84
C MET A 486 0.60 4.15 5.76
N LYS A 487 0.28 5.38 6.16
CA LYS A 487 0.08 6.51 5.27
C LYS A 487 1.04 7.62 5.68
N LEU A 488 1.79 8.13 4.73
CA LEU A 488 2.55 9.36 4.85
C LEU A 488 2.04 10.35 3.81
N ASP A 489 1.71 11.55 4.25
CA ASP A 489 1.45 12.72 3.46
C ASP A 489 2.54 13.75 3.77
N LEU A 490 3.17 14.31 2.76
CA LEU A 490 4.34 15.13 3.04
C LEU A 490 4.10 16.62 2.84
N ALA A 491 3.11 17.00 2.06
CA ALA A 491 2.76 18.42 1.90
C ALA A 491 1.47 18.62 1.09
N GLY A 492 0.56 19.39 1.62
CA GLY A 492 -0.68 19.83 0.98
C GLY A 492 -1.57 20.56 1.95
N ASP A 493 -2.69 21.09 1.50
CA ASP A 493 -3.81 21.45 2.36
C ASP A 493 -4.90 20.40 2.09
N ASP A 494 -4.93 19.30 2.86
CA ASP A 494 -5.58 18.06 2.49
C ASP A 494 -6.93 17.80 3.17
N GLU A 495 -7.76 16.95 2.55
CA GLU A 495 -9.00 16.49 3.16
C GLU A 495 -9.00 14.97 3.36
N HIS A 496 -8.89 14.52 4.61
CA HIS A 496 -8.88 13.12 5.01
C HIS A 496 -10.21 12.70 5.64
N ARG A 497 -10.96 11.82 4.96
CA ARG A 497 -12.21 11.27 5.46
C ARG A 497 -12.18 9.76 5.52
N ALA A 498 -12.53 9.20 6.69
CA ALA A 498 -12.65 7.76 6.87
C ALA A 498 -13.89 7.40 7.70
N ALA A 499 -14.46 6.22 7.48
CA ALA A 499 -15.64 5.82 8.24
C ALA A 499 -15.29 5.28 9.62
N ARG A 500 -14.49 4.20 9.72
CA ARG A 500 -14.10 3.55 10.97
C ARG A 500 -12.70 2.92 10.82
N TYR A 501 -11.90 2.95 11.88
CA TYR A 501 -10.52 2.46 11.88
C TYR A 501 -9.68 3.09 10.75
N GLY A 502 -9.81 4.42 10.59
CA GLY A 502 -9.00 5.23 9.71
C GLY A 502 -7.93 6.04 10.45
N HIS A 503 -7.13 6.79 9.69
CA HIS A 503 -6.11 7.71 10.19
C HIS A 503 -5.15 7.04 11.20
N GLY A 504 -4.43 6.01 10.75
CA GLY A 504 -3.46 5.29 11.57
C GLY A 504 -4.05 4.40 12.66
N ALA A 505 -5.35 4.10 12.61
CA ALA A 505 -5.94 3.19 13.58
C ALA A 505 -5.50 1.74 13.38
N SER A 506 -5.55 0.91 14.41
CA SER A 506 -5.21 -0.51 14.30
C SER A 506 -6.04 -1.41 15.18
N ALA A 507 -6.12 -2.70 14.80
CA ALA A 507 -6.85 -3.70 15.56
C ALA A 507 -6.17 -5.09 15.53
N HIS A 508 -6.34 -5.84 16.64
CA HIS A 508 -5.94 -7.24 16.75
C HIS A 508 -4.44 -7.48 16.44
N PHE A 509 -3.57 -6.94 17.29
CA PHE A 509 -2.11 -6.98 17.10
C PHE A 509 -1.63 -6.24 15.84
N GLY A 510 -2.42 -5.30 15.32
CA GLY A 510 -2.06 -4.45 14.20
C GLY A 510 -1.12 -3.32 14.59
N VAL A 511 -0.42 -2.78 13.61
CA VAL A 511 0.37 -1.55 13.73
C VAL A 511 -0.17 -0.56 12.71
N GLY A 512 -0.65 0.60 13.17
CA GLY A 512 -1.18 1.66 12.32
C GLY A 512 -0.36 2.94 12.47
N LEU A 513 0.01 3.53 11.35
CA LEU A 513 0.76 4.78 11.27
C LEU A 513 0.13 5.70 10.24
N PHE A 514 -0.20 6.91 10.66
CA PHE A 514 -0.60 8.02 9.82
C PHE A 514 0.25 9.22 10.21
N ILE A 515 0.96 9.81 9.27
CA ILE A 515 1.71 11.05 9.47
C ILE A 515 1.39 11.98 8.32
N ASP A 516 0.93 13.17 8.66
CA ASP A 516 0.87 14.32 7.81
C ASP A 516 2.00 15.28 8.22
N HIS A 517 2.71 15.81 7.26
CA HIS A 517 3.90 16.60 7.57
C HIS A 517 3.65 18.11 7.46
N HIS A 518 2.78 18.56 6.59
CA HIS A 518 2.55 20.00 6.36
C HIS A 518 1.24 20.29 5.65
N GLY A 519 0.45 21.19 6.17
CA GLY A 519 -0.75 21.70 5.53
C GLY A 519 -1.62 22.53 6.47
N ASP A 520 -2.71 23.07 5.96
CA ASP A 520 -3.89 23.47 6.72
C ASP A 520 -4.98 22.42 6.47
N ASP A 521 -5.01 21.34 7.27
CA ASP A 521 -5.64 20.08 6.92
C ASP A 521 -7.04 19.89 7.52
N ARG A 522 -7.79 18.99 6.91
CA ARG A 522 -9.14 18.64 7.37
C ARG A 522 -9.30 17.15 7.55
N TYR A 523 -9.38 16.72 8.79
CA TYR A 523 -9.61 15.33 9.17
C TYR A 523 -11.05 15.11 9.58
N GLY A 524 -11.71 14.12 9.00
CA GLY A 524 -13.12 13.86 9.26
C GLY A 524 -13.47 12.40 9.39
N SER A 525 -14.57 12.13 10.14
CA SER A 525 -15.15 10.81 10.23
C SER A 525 -16.58 10.80 9.72
N SER A 526 -16.84 9.98 8.71
CA SER A 526 -18.21 9.69 8.26
C SER A 526 -18.94 8.65 9.12
N GLY A 527 -18.21 7.94 10.01
CA GLY A 527 -18.72 6.85 10.86
C GLY A 527 -18.61 7.14 12.35
N PRO A 528 -19.28 6.33 13.20
CA PRO A 528 -19.44 6.64 14.62
C PRO A 528 -18.26 6.25 15.53
N PHE A 529 -17.21 5.56 15.07
CA PHE A 529 -16.20 4.98 15.97
C PHE A 529 -14.79 4.88 15.38
N TYR A 530 -13.77 5.02 16.26
CA TYR A 530 -12.40 4.55 16.11
C TYR A 530 -11.62 5.15 14.93
N ASN A 531 -11.31 6.44 14.97
CA ASN A 531 -10.42 7.10 14.01
C ASN A 531 -9.36 7.96 14.73
N GLY A 532 -8.22 8.22 14.07
CA GLY A 532 -7.18 9.13 14.56
C GLY A 532 -6.28 8.51 15.63
N GLY A 533 -5.37 7.61 15.27
CA GLY A 533 -4.41 6.98 16.18
C GLY A 533 -5.05 6.06 17.21
N VAL A 534 -6.16 5.40 16.87
CA VAL A 534 -6.92 4.55 17.80
C VAL A 534 -6.47 3.10 17.72
N ALA A 535 -6.06 2.53 18.86
CA ALA A 535 -5.59 1.16 18.99
C ALA A 535 -6.60 0.25 19.71
N TRP A 536 -6.84 -0.95 19.18
CA TRP A 536 -7.78 -1.92 19.71
C TRP A 536 -7.17 -3.34 19.77
N ASP A 537 -7.32 -4.03 20.91
CA ASP A 537 -6.92 -5.43 21.11
C ASP A 537 -5.43 -5.69 20.80
N SER A 538 -4.60 -5.29 21.76
CA SER A 538 -3.14 -5.51 21.76
C SER A 538 -2.40 -4.88 20.56
N SER A 539 -2.88 -3.74 20.10
CA SER A 539 -2.39 -3.04 18.91
C SER A 539 -1.59 -1.77 19.26
N VAL A 540 -0.88 -1.25 18.28
CA VAL A 540 -0.13 0.01 18.34
C VAL A 540 -0.61 0.93 17.23
N SER A 541 -0.98 2.16 17.58
CA SER A 541 -1.50 3.15 16.64
C SER A 541 -0.93 4.53 16.92
N VAL A 542 -0.61 5.25 15.85
CA VAL A 542 -0.26 6.65 15.94
C VAL A 542 -0.85 7.44 14.78
N MET A 543 -1.34 8.63 15.08
CA MET A 543 -1.59 9.71 14.13
C MET A 543 -0.75 10.90 14.54
N ILE A 544 -0.01 11.45 13.61
CA ILE A 544 0.78 12.67 13.80
C ILE A 544 0.38 13.66 12.72
N ASP A 545 0.06 14.85 13.16
CA ASP A 545 0.04 16.04 12.37
C ASP A 545 1.29 16.85 12.73
N ALA A 546 2.16 17.04 11.75
CA ALA A 546 3.49 17.58 11.98
C ALA A 546 3.67 18.87 11.20
N GLY A 547 3.62 19.96 11.86
CA GLY A 547 3.71 21.26 11.24
C GLY A 547 3.13 22.33 12.13
N THR A 548 2.74 23.43 11.55
CA THR A 548 2.10 24.54 12.26
C THR A 548 0.89 25.03 11.47
N GLY A 549 0.19 24.13 10.83
CA GLY A 549 -1.05 24.35 10.10
C GLY A 549 -2.18 24.88 10.97
N HIS A 550 -3.30 25.18 10.38
CA HIS A 550 -4.53 25.50 11.10
C HIS A 550 -5.57 24.43 10.78
N ASP A 551 -5.55 23.38 11.60
CA ASP A 551 -6.17 22.13 11.25
C ASP A 551 -7.59 21.97 11.82
N THR A 552 -8.39 21.16 11.14
CA THR A 552 -9.75 20.88 11.57
C THR A 552 -9.95 19.37 11.75
N TYR A 553 -10.18 18.95 12.99
CA TYR A 553 -10.44 17.57 13.36
C TYR A 553 -11.93 17.34 13.64
N ALA A 554 -12.70 16.93 12.62
CA ALA A 554 -14.15 16.77 12.69
C ALA A 554 -14.56 15.32 13.01
N PHE A 555 -14.41 14.91 14.28
CA PHE A 555 -14.71 13.57 14.80
C PHE A 555 -15.90 13.54 15.76
N ASP A 556 -16.91 14.38 15.55
CA ASP A 556 -18.06 14.59 16.42
C ASP A 556 -18.86 13.31 16.75
N ARG A 557 -18.75 12.27 15.92
CA ARG A 557 -19.33 10.94 16.13
C ARG A 557 -18.35 9.90 16.63
N SER A 558 -17.04 10.16 16.56
CA SER A 558 -15.99 9.22 16.95
C SER A 558 -15.64 9.31 18.43
N THR A 559 -15.09 8.22 18.97
CA THR A 559 -14.67 8.11 20.37
C THR A 559 -13.29 8.70 20.64
N GLY A 560 -12.76 9.53 19.76
CA GLY A 560 -11.65 10.40 20.06
C GLY A 560 -10.31 10.02 19.43
N LEU A 561 -9.45 11.04 19.36
CA LEU A 561 -8.07 10.97 18.86
C LEU A 561 -7.16 10.37 19.94
N GLY A 562 -6.19 9.53 19.54
CA GLY A 562 -5.20 8.95 20.44
C GLY A 562 -5.80 8.02 21.50
N ARG A 563 -6.84 7.25 21.18
CA ARG A 563 -7.50 6.32 22.12
C ARG A 563 -6.89 4.92 22.07
N ALA A 564 -6.90 4.21 23.19
CA ALA A 564 -6.49 2.81 23.26
C ALA A 564 -7.43 1.96 24.14
N ASP A 565 -7.78 0.76 23.65
CA ASP A 565 -8.63 -0.19 24.36
C ASP A 565 -8.04 -1.62 24.28
N TYR A 566 -8.28 -2.45 25.29
CA TYR A 566 -7.88 -3.86 25.38
C TYR A 566 -6.37 -4.08 25.22
N THR A 567 -5.59 -3.61 26.18
CA THR A 567 -4.13 -3.81 26.24
C THR A 567 -3.41 -3.21 25.02
N SER A 568 -3.80 -2.01 24.61
CA SER A 568 -3.30 -1.34 23.40
C SER A 568 -2.52 -0.06 23.72
N TRP A 569 -1.78 0.44 22.73
CA TRP A 569 -1.00 1.67 22.78
C TRP A 569 -1.48 2.60 21.67
N GLY A 570 -2.06 3.77 22.03
CA GLY A 570 -2.64 4.73 21.11
C GLY A 570 -2.10 6.13 21.34
N LEU A 571 -1.77 6.84 20.26
CA LEU A 571 -1.17 8.16 20.33
C LEU A 571 -1.70 9.06 19.23
N PHE A 572 -2.04 10.29 19.59
CA PHE A 572 -2.26 11.41 18.71
C PHE A 572 -1.27 12.52 19.09
N ILE A 573 -0.64 13.11 18.10
CA ILE A 573 0.24 14.27 18.25
C ILE A 573 -0.13 15.29 17.19
N ASP A 574 -0.37 16.52 17.64
CA ASP A 574 -0.38 17.72 16.83
C ASP A 574 0.85 18.55 17.22
N GLU A 575 1.62 19.01 16.24
CA GLU A 575 2.83 19.77 16.54
C GLU A 575 2.53 21.23 16.84
N GLY A 576 1.45 21.77 16.28
CA GLY A 576 0.95 23.09 16.61
C GLY A 576 0.29 23.83 15.47
N GLY A 577 -0.49 24.83 15.82
CA GLY A 577 -1.32 25.61 14.91
C GLY A 577 -2.28 26.50 15.66
N ALA A 578 -3.44 26.73 15.12
CA ALA A 578 -4.59 27.26 15.84
C ALA A 578 -5.80 26.40 15.44
N ASP A 579 -6.00 25.32 16.15
CA ASP A 579 -6.69 24.15 15.66
C ASP A 579 -8.12 24.00 16.21
N GLN A 580 -8.92 23.24 15.46
CA GLN A 580 -10.32 23.02 15.81
C GLN A 580 -10.59 21.54 16.02
N TYR A 581 -10.75 21.14 17.29
CA TYR A 581 -11.05 19.76 17.66
C TYR A 581 -12.56 19.60 17.94
N GLN A 582 -13.24 18.80 17.12
CA GLN A 582 -14.62 18.40 17.32
C GLN A 582 -14.66 16.90 17.56
N ALA A 583 -15.01 16.47 18.76
CA ALA A 583 -15.04 15.06 19.12
C ALA A 583 -16.30 14.72 19.95
N LYS A 584 -16.69 13.47 19.97
CA LYS A 584 -17.73 13.00 20.88
C LYS A 584 -17.21 13.00 22.30
N SER A 585 -16.10 12.34 22.54
CA SER A 585 -15.46 12.21 23.85
C SER A 585 -14.06 11.60 23.71
N GLY A 586 -13.25 11.74 24.74
CA GLY A 586 -12.11 10.83 24.93
C GLY A 586 -10.85 11.11 24.14
N LEU A 587 -10.48 12.38 23.94
CA LEU A 587 -9.15 12.71 23.44
C LEU A 587 -8.08 12.17 24.39
N GLY A 588 -7.24 11.25 23.91
CA GLY A 588 -6.17 10.61 24.68
C GLY A 588 -6.64 9.67 25.80
N ASN A 589 -7.86 9.14 25.77
CA ASN A 589 -8.33 8.26 26.83
C ASN A 589 -8.09 6.77 26.52
N SER A 590 -8.05 5.94 27.56
CA SER A 590 -7.89 4.49 27.42
C SER A 590 -8.84 3.70 28.31
N SER A 591 -8.93 2.41 28.04
CA SER A 591 -9.61 1.43 28.87
C SER A 591 -8.82 0.12 28.94
N GLU A 592 -9.17 -0.74 29.89
CA GLU A 592 -8.73 -2.15 29.95
C GLU A 592 -7.19 -2.36 29.81
N LYS A 593 -6.40 -1.77 30.71
CA LYS A 593 -4.95 -1.87 30.77
C LYS A 593 -4.23 -1.33 29.54
N SER A 594 -4.84 -0.40 28.85
CA SER A 594 -4.25 0.29 27.69
C SER A 594 -3.56 1.57 28.13
N VAL A 595 -2.75 2.12 27.24
CA VAL A 595 -2.10 3.42 27.44
C VAL A 595 -2.35 4.27 26.21
N ALA A 596 -2.79 5.51 26.44
CA ALA A 596 -3.12 6.44 25.37
C ALA A 596 -2.70 7.86 25.71
N ALA A 597 -2.48 8.66 24.68
CA ALA A 597 -2.27 10.09 24.86
C ALA A 597 -2.76 10.91 23.66
N PHE A 598 -3.16 12.10 23.99
CA PHE A 598 -3.36 13.22 23.10
C PHE A 598 -2.34 14.29 23.47
N PHE A 599 -1.54 14.71 22.51
CA PHE A 599 -0.62 15.81 22.62
C PHE A 599 -0.93 16.83 21.54
N ASP A 600 -1.16 18.07 21.98
CA ASP A 600 -1.10 19.27 21.20
C ASP A 600 0.04 20.10 21.78
N LEU A 601 1.01 20.49 20.97
CA LEU A 601 2.30 20.95 21.49
C LEU A 601 2.46 22.47 21.47
N GLU A 602 1.81 23.14 20.55
CA GLU A 602 1.87 24.60 20.42
C GLU A 602 0.58 25.12 19.75
N GLY A 603 0.00 26.23 20.25
CA GLY A 603 -1.12 26.85 19.55
C GLY A 603 -2.05 27.65 20.44
N THR A 604 -3.21 27.93 19.91
CA THR A 604 -4.37 28.44 20.65
C THR A 604 -5.62 27.80 20.07
N ASP A 605 -6.14 26.82 20.78
CA ASP A 605 -6.99 25.81 20.18
C ASP A 605 -8.42 25.83 20.68
N SER A 606 -9.31 25.35 19.84
CA SER A 606 -10.74 25.30 20.15
C SER A 606 -11.27 23.87 20.25
N TYR A 607 -11.90 23.53 21.38
CA TYR A 607 -12.40 22.18 21.66
C TYR A 607 -13.91 22.15 21.78
N THR A 608 -14.59 21.43 20.90
CA THR A 608 -16.03 21.19 20.91
C THR A 608 -16.31 19.71 21.15
N LEU A 609 -16.86 19.38 22.34
CA LEU A 609 -17.18 18.00 22.71
C LEU A 609 -18.69 17.82 22.79
N SER A 610 -19.21 16.82 22.07
CA SER A 610 -20.66 16.57 22.00
C SER A 610 -21.22 15.74 23.17
N ASP A 611 -20.39 15.05 23.97
CA ASP A 611 -20.80 14.32 25.16
C ASP A 611 -20.95 15.27 26.36
N PRO A 612 -22.18 15.50 26.87
CA PRO A 612 -22.42 16.37 28.01
C PRO A 612 -21.98 15.77 29.36
N SER A 613 -21.67 14.47 29.40
CA SER A 613 -21.29 13.78 30.65
C SER A 613 -19.82 14.00 31.05
N ILE A 614 -19.01 14.61 30.19
CA ILE A 614 -17.61 14.88 30.47
C ILE A 614 -17.50 15.94 31.57
N SER A 615 -16.79 15.59 32.66
CA SER A 615 -16.60 16.51 33.79
C SER A 615 -15.76 17.72 33.39
N ALA A 616 -15.94 18.84 34.09
CA ALA A 616 -15.14 20.04 33.84
C ALA A 616 -13.62 19.82 34.09
N GLU A 617 -13.28 18.86 34.96
CA GLU A 617 -11.90 18.53 35.33
C GLU A 617 -11.17 17.74 34.23
N THR A 618 -11.90 16.90 33.48
CA THR A 618 -11.34 16.07 32.39
C THR A 618 -11.86 16.50 31.02
N ARG A 619 -12.37 17.72 30.90
CA ARG A 619 -12.78 18.30 29.62
C ARG A 619 -11.58 18.89 28.91
N PRO A 620 -11.22 18.39 27.71
CA PRO A 620 -10.22 19.00 26.84
C PRO A 620 -10.40 20.51 26.66
N GLY A 621 -9.32 21.22 26.46
CA GLY A 621 -9.31 22.67 26.28
C GLY A 621 -7.91 23.23 26.25
N ASP A 622 -7.75 24.39 25.64
CA ASP A 622 -6.54 25.12 25.44
C ASP A 622 -5.74 25.34 26.75
N GLY A 623 -4.45 25.05 26.73
CA GLY A 623 -3.53 25.14 27.84
C GLY A 623 -3.77 24.13 28.99
N LYS A 624 -4.42 23.00 28.72
CA LYS A 624 -4.77 22.02 29.76
C LYS A 624 -3.91 20.79 29.76
N LEU A 625 -3.58 20.33 30.98
CA LEU A 625 -3.00 19.03 31.25
C LEU A 625 -3.86 18.30 32.28
N PHE A 626 -4.31 17.08 31.97
CA PHE A 626 -4.98 16.23 32.94
C PHE A 626 -4.78 14.73 32.68
N PHE A 627 -5.07 13.92 33.68
CA PHE A 627 -4.94 12.47 33.63
C PHE A 627 -6.29 11.79 33.68
N TYR A 628 -6.47 10.80 32.84
CA TYR A 628 -7.58 9.88 32.98
C TYR A 628 -7.30 8.80 34.03
N PRO A 629 -8.33 8.23 34.69
CA PRO A 629 -8.14 7.26 35.76
C PRO A 629 -7.33 6.00 35.39
N GLU A 630 -7.29 5.64 34.11
CA GLU A 630 -6.66 4.43 33.61
C GLU A 630 -5.26 4.64 33.01
N GLY A 631 -4.61 5.77 33.34
CA GLY A 631 -3.20 6.01 32.99
C GLY A 631 -2.96 6.56 31.60
N SER A 632 -3.91 7.29 31.12
CA SER A 632 -3.84 8.03 29.89
C SER A 632 -3.82 9.52 30.15
N VAL A 633 -3.40 10.29 29.18
CA VAL A 633 -3.12 11.72 29.38
C VAL A 633 -3.64 12.55 28.20
N PHE A 634 -4.16 13.73 28.55
CA PHE A 634 -4.41 14.84 27.66
C PHE A 634 -3.40 15.94 27.98
N VAL A 635 -2.70 16.41 26.96
CA VAL A 635 -1.72 17.51 27.07
C VAL A 635 -2.00 18.49 25.92
N ASP A 636 -2.20 19.74 26.28
CA ASP A 636 -2.27 20.88 25.38
C ASP A 636 -1.40 21.97 25.99
N ARG A 637 -0.51 22.62 25.18
CA ARG A 637 0.54 23.55 25.65
C ARG A 637 0.48 24.92 25.00
#